data_0aec5abaa89ed8a614304d336b455cdd
#
_entry.id   0aec5abaa89ed8a614304d336b455cdd
#
_cell.length_a   1.000
_cell.length_b   1.000
_cell.length_c   1.000
_cell.angle_alpha   90.00
_cell.angle_beta   90.00
_cell.angle_gamma   90.00
#
_symmetry.space_group_name_H-M   'P 1'
#
loop_
_entity.id
_entity.type
_entity.pdbx_description
1 polymer ?
#
loop_
_entity_poly.entity_id
_entity_poly.type
_entity_poly.pdbx_seq_one_letter_code
_entity_poly.pdbx_strand_id
1 'polypeptide(L)'
;MIRVLRPAHLLLALTAVTAAQAAHAEEGGGDGMAPIVVTGERLQAPEVAATKTGTPLRNTPQSVVTLERAQLDDQGVEQLGEALRYVPGVTIGQGEGHRDQVVVRGQASTADFFLDGLRDDAQYYRPLYNTQRVEVLKGANALLFGRGGGGGVVNRVSKTPDPTRNSAAFAGGIDSFGAWSLSGDGNAVLGTGAALRINATYEQFNNQRDFFGGSFIGVSPTLGLDLGERTTATFAYEYDRDDRVIDRGVPSLNGLPITGYDRTFFGSPALNHGKVDAHIARARLAHELADGLTIDVTGQFATYDKSYANVLPSAATATTVKLTGYEDAITRDNWIGQANLVWKGRTGPIGHTLLAGVELGNQGSTVQRRNVVFGSGTALSATVPLARTLSLPALSWTALVSASSSRVESRSLYLQDQVELAPWLQVIGGLRYDHFSVAATNRINGVATGRDDGKLSPRVGLVLKPREELSFYASYAKSFLPQTGDQFNTLDPAFQSLEPEAFRNLEVGAKWDVTPALSLTAALFEVTRRNTRVADPANPGFFVLTGSSRVRGAEFSLAGRITPQWQLSAGYTYQQGEIRSATSAAPVGRKLDKLPQHQASAWTRYDLTPHFGLGLGVIHQAAQFATISNAVRLPGFTRIDAAAYLTLNDAVSLQLNVENLTDTNYYASAHNDNNIQPGKPLSARLTARVKF
;
A
#
# COMPACT_ATOMS: atom_id res chain seq x y z
N MET A 1 12.78 18.65 28.94
CA MET A 1 13.70 17.82 29.76
C MET A 1 13.98 16.55 28.98
N ILE A 2 15.11 16.50 28.33
CA ILE A 2 15.55 15.37 27.51
C ILE A 2 16.06 14.28 28.48
N ARG A 3 15.36 13.17 28.57
CA ARG A 3 15.89 11.99 29.24
C ARG A 3 16.73 11.19 28.24
N VAL A 4 18.02 11.31 28.38
CA VAL A 4 19.04 10.47 27.72
C VAL A 4 18.85 9.04 28.21
N LEU A 5 18.45 8.13 27.34
CA LEU A 5 18.46 6.70 27.60
C LEU A 5 19.91 6.22 27.74
N ARG A 6 20.23 5.56 28.83
CA ARG A 6 21.55 5.04 29.14
C ARG A 6 21.90 3.88 28.18
N PRO A 7 23.16 3.74 27.74
CA PRO A 7 23.60 2.76 26.75
C PRO A 7 23.67 1.30 27.26
N ALA A 8 23.15 1.00 28.44
CA ALA A 8 23.28 -0.33 29.05
C ALA A 8 22.35 -1.42 28.48
N HIS A 9 21.31 -1.06 27.73
CA HIS A 9 20.37 -2.04 27.16
C HIS A 9 20.71 -2.49 25.73
N LEU A 10 21.67 -1.82 25.07
CA LEU A 10 22.14 -2.23 23.74
C LEU A 10 23.17 -3.38 23.79
N LEU A 11 23.85 -3.57 24.93
CA LEU A 11 24.86 -4.63 25.08
C LEU A 11 24.25 -6.03 25.33
N LEU A 12 23.02 -6.12 25.85
CA LEU A 12 22.41 -7.43 26.13
C LEU A 12 21.89 -8.13 24.84
N ALA A 13 21.62 -7.40 23.78
CA ALA A 13 21.21 -8.00 22.50
C ALA A 13 22.40 -8.57 21.70
N LEU A 14 23.62 -8.04 21.91
CA LEU A 14 24.82 -8.55 21.24
C LEU A 14 25.43 -9.80 21.91
N THR A 15 25.22 -10.00 23.22
CA THR A 15 25.76 -11.15 23.94
C THR A 15 24.94 -12.44 23.75
N ALA A 16 23.70 -12.38 23.34
CA ALA A 16 22.89 -13.56 23.02
C ALA A 16 23.28 -14.24 21.70
N VAL A 17 23.95 -13.51 20.79
CA VAL A 17 24.37 -14.04 19.48
C VAL A 17 25.69 -14.86 19.59
N THR A 18 26.52 -14.59 20.59
CA THR A 18 27.82 -15.30 20.74
C THR A 18 27.72 -16.65 21.43
N ALA A 19 26.59 -16.95 22.09
CA ALA A 19 26.41 -18.25 22.79
C ALA A 19 25.89 -19.38 21.87
N ALA A 20 25.41 -19.06 20.65
CA ALA A 20 24.90 -20.05 19.69
C ALA A 20 25.98 -20.65 18.76
N GLN A 21 27.21 -20.16 18.79
CA GLN A 21 28.28 -20.59 17.87
C GLN A 21 29.18 -21.70 18.39
N ALA A 22 28.92 -22.27 19.58
CA ALA A 22 29.81 -23.26 20.19
C ALA A 22 29.38 -24.74 20.03
N ALA A 23 28.42 -25.05 19.18
CA ALA A 23 28.01 -26.44 18.93
C ALA A 23 27.84 -26.70 17.42
N HIS A 24 28.77 -27.51 16.90
CA HIS A 24 28.87 -28.16 15.61
C HIS A 24 29.86 -27.56 14.59
N ALA A 25 31.13 -27.92 14.81
CA ALA A 25 32.08 -28.12 13.74
C ALA A 25 32.39 -29.63 13.69
N GLU A 26 31.86 -30.33 12.71
CA GLU A 26 32.41 -31.59 12.21
C GLU A 26 32.71 -31.47 10.73
N GLU A 27 33.95 -31.83 10.40
CA GLU A 27 34.59 -31.76 9.12
C GLU A 27 33.99 -32.77 8.14
N GLY A 28 33.70 -32.33 6.93
CA GLY A 28 33.49 -33.15 5.76
C GLY A 28 34.02 -32.44 4.54
N GLY A 29 35.24 -32.80 4.14
CA GLY A 29 35.97 -32.19 3.05
C GLY A 29 35.38 -32.51 1.66
N GLY A 30 35.69 -31.66 0.70
CA GLY A 30 35.69 -31.99 -0.72
C GLY A 30 35.15 -30.92 -1.63
N ASP A 31 36.05 -30.17 -2.21
CA ASP A 31 36.06 -29.55 -3.57
C ASP A 31 34.81 -28.94 -4.21
N GLY A 32 34.97 -27.72 -4.63
CA GLY A 32 34.20 -27.07 -5.65
C GLY A 32 33.46 -25.84 -5.14
N MET A 33 34.13 -24.69 -5.19
CA MET A 33 33.46 -23.39 -5.16
C MET A 33 32.39 -23.36 -6.27
N ALA A 34 31.17 -23.75 -5.92
CA ALA A 34 30.03 -23.38 -6.74
C ALA A 34 29.93 -21.85 -6.67
N PRO A 35 29.90 -21.14 -7.80
CA PRO A 35 29.63 -19.72 -7.80
C PRO A 35 28.29 -19.54 -7.09
N ILE A 36 28.16 -18.47 -6.26
CA ILE A 36 26.87 -18.06 -5.73
C ILE A 36 25.99 -17.82 -6.95
N VAL A 37 25.25 -18.83 -7.36
CA VAL A 37 24.13 -18.69 -8.23
C VAL A 37 23.12 -17.93 -7.38
N VAL A 38 23.08 -16.60 -7.54
CA VAL A 38 21.85 -15.86 -7.25
C VAL A 38 20.82 -16.57 -8.11
N THR A 39 20.14 -17.54 -7.52
CA THR A 39 19.09 -18.33 -8.18
C THR A 39 18.20 -17.31 -8.83
N GLY A 40 18.01 -17.42 -10.14
CA GLY A 40 17.36 -16.43 -10.97
C GLY A 40 15.90 -16.24 -10.56
N GLU A 41 15.68 -15.59 -9.42
CA GLU A 41 14.35 -15.20 -8.98
C GLU A 41 13.77 -14.29 -10.06
N ARG A 42 12.63 -14.69 -10.57
CA ARG A 42 11.84 -13.85 -11.48
C ARG A 42 11.52 -12.57 -10.73
N LEU A 43 11.67 -11.39 -11.36
CA LEU A 43 11.21 -10.12 -10.78
C LEU A 43 9.68 -10.04 -10.68
N GLN A 44 8.97 -11.05 -11.16
CA GLN A 44 7.52 -11.20 -10.99
C GLN A 44 7.22 -12.61 -10.47
N ALA A 45 6.35 -12.69 -9.46
CA ALA A 45 5.87 -13.97 -8.95
C ALA A 45 5.24 -14.80 -10.08
N PRO A 46 5.53 -16.10 -10.17
CA PRO A 46 4.86 -16.97 -11.13
C PRO A 46 3.37 -17.10 -10.86
N GLU A 47 2.96 -16.98 -9.59
CA GLU A 47 1.58 -17.04 -9.12
C GLU A 47 1.23 -15.81 -8.29
N VAL A 48 -0.05 -15.39 -8.39
CA VAL A 48 -0.59 -14.26 -7.64
C VAL A 48 -1.35 -14.81 -6.43
N ALA A 49 -0.84 -14.58 -5.23
CA ALA A 49 -1.47 -15.05 -3.99
C ALA A 49 -2.88 -14.46 -3.81
N ALA A 50 -3.05 -13.21 -4.21
CA ALA A 50 -4.32 -12.50 -4.15
C ALA A 50 -5.46 -13.15 -4.96
N THR A 51 -5.19 -14.09 -5.89
CA THR A 51 -6.24 -14.81 -6.63
C THR A 51 -6.93 -15.90 -5.80
N LYS A 52 -6.39 -16.28 -4.65
CA LYS A 52 -6.88 -17.36 -3.74
C LYS A 52 -6.84 -18.77 -4.34
N THR A 53 -6.44 -18.91 -5.59
CA THR A 53 -6.40 -20.20 -6.34
C THR A 53 -4.98 -20.57 -6.78
N GLY A 54 -3.97 -19.72 -6.48
CA GLY A 54 -2.62 -19.89 -7.00
C GLY A 54 -2.59 -19.85 -8.53
N THR A 55 -3.37 -18.95 -9.13
CA THR A 55 -3.45 -18.82 -10.59
C THR A 55 -2.18 -18.16 -11.12
N PRO A 56 -1.50 -18.77 -12.11
CA PRO A 56 -0.37 -18.16 -12.77
C PRO A 56 -0.69 -16.78 -13.34
N LEU A 57 0.26 -15.87 -13.28
CA LEU A 57 0.08 -14.49 -13.77
C LEU A 57 -0.43 -14.47 -15.21
N ARG A 58 0.07 -15.36 -16.09
CA ARG A 58 -0.37 -15.49 -17.49
C ARG A 58 -1.85 -15.85 -17.65
N ASN A 59 -2.40 -16.61 -16.71
CA ASN A 59 -3.79 -17.09 -16.74
C ASN A 59 -4.75 -16.14 -16.03
N THR A 60 -4.24 -15.03 -15.46
CA THR A 60 -5.05 -14.03 -14.75
C THR A 60 -5.50 -12.96 -15.74
N PRO A 61 -6.81 -12.83 -16.08
CA PRO A 61 -7.31 -11.86 -17.06
C PRO A 61 -7.42 -10.46 -16.45
N GLN A 62 -6.29 -9.92 -16.02
CA GLN A 62 -6.20 -8.64 -15.33
C GLN A 62 -4.76 -8.15 -15.31
N SER A 63 -4.56 -6.83 -15.34
CA SER A 63 -3.24 -6.22 -15.10
C SER A 63 -2.85 -6.39 -13.63
N VAL A 64 -1.73 -7.05 -13.39
CA VAL A 64 -1.15 -7.28 -12.07
C VAL A 64 0.33 -6.92 -12.12
N VAL A 65 0.81 -6.23 -11.09
CA VAL A 65 2.23 -5.96 -10.87
C VAL A 65 2.62 -6.57 -9.53
N THR A 66 3.71 -7.33 -9.51
CA THR A 66 4.34 -7.85 -8.29
C THR A 66 5.68 -7.18 -8.08
N LEU A 67 5.96 -6.77 -6.84
CA LEU A 67 7.24 -6.22 -6.41
C LEU A 67 7.82 -7.21 -5.40
N GLU A 68 8.79 -8.00 -5.83
CA GLU A 68 9.43 -9.01 -5.00
C GLU A 68 10.39 -8.37 -3.99
N ARG A 69 10.69 -9.08 -2.91
CA ARG A 69 11.59 -8.60 -1.84
C ARG A 69 12.94 -8.14 -2.38
N ALA A 70 13.54 -8.89 -3.30
CA ALA A 70 14.81 -8.54 -3.92
C ALA A 70 14.75 -7.17 -4.64
N GLN A 71 13.68 -6.89 -5.36
CA GLN A 71 13.48 -5.60 -6.04
C GLN A 71 13.28 -4.46 -5.01
N LEU A 72 12.50 -4.69 -3.95
CA LEU A 72 12.29 -3.71 -2.88
C LEU A 72 13.63 -3.39 -2.17
N ASP A 73 14.44 -4.42 -1.93
CA ASP A 73 15.77 -4.28 -1.32
C ASP A 73 16.73 -3.50 -2.24
N ASP A 74 16.77 -3.82 -3.53
CA ASP A 74 17.60 -3.13 -4.52
C ASP A 74 17.27 -1.64 -4.63
N GLN A 75 15.99 -1.29 -4.53
CA GLN A 75 15.52 0.08 -4.57
C GLN A 75 15.67 0.81 -3.22
N GLY A 76 16.08 0.13 -2.15
CA GLY A 76 16.20 0.70 -0.81
C GLY A 76 14.88 1.14 -0.20
N VAL A 77 13.79 0.44 -0.52
CA VAL A 77 12.42 0.78 -0.14
C VAL A 77 12.11 0.22 1.26
N GLU A 78 11.61 1.06 2.16
CA GLU A 78 11.22 0.71 3.53
C GLU A 78 9.71 0.78 3.77
N GLN A 79 9.00 1.65 3.05
CA GLN A 79 7.56 1.89 3.23
C GLN A 79 6.76 1.58 1.96
N LEU A 80 5.49 1.19 2.13
CA LEU A 80 4.62 0.83 1.01
C LEU A 80 4.48 1.95 -0.03
N GLY A 81 4.33 3.20 0.40
CA GLY A 81 4.24 4.34 -0.50
C GLY A 81 5.46 4.50 -1.40
N GLU A 82 6.65 4.12 -0.93
CA GLU A 82 7.89 4.16 -1.73
C GLU A 82 7.92 3.06 -2.79
N ALA A 83 7.50 1.85 -2.45
CA ALA A 83 7.40 0.72 -3.38
C ALA A 83 6.48 1.06 -4.57
N LEU A 84 5.36 1.68 -4.31
CA LEU A 84 4.34 1.96 -5.32
C LEU A 84 4.72 3.06 -6.31
N ARG A 85 5.79 3.85 -6.06
CA ARG A 85 6.28 4.89 -7.01
C ARG A 85 6.74 4.30 -8.35
N TYR A 86 7.18 3.05 -8.36
CA TYR A 86 7.63 2.35 -9.56
C TYR A 86 6.53 1.53 -10.25
N VAL A 87 5.29 1.62 -9.77
CA VAL A 87 4.14 0.92 -10.37
C VAL A 87 3.39 1.85 -11.32
N PRO A 88 3.39 1.59 -12.64
CA PRO A 88 2.72 2.44 -13.61
C PRO A 88 1.20 2.50 -13.34
N GLY A 89 0.57 3.68 -13.55
CA GLY A 89 -0.86 3.90 -13.30
C GLY A 89 -1.26 3.97 -11.83
N VAL A 90 -0.26 4.02 -10.93
CA VAL A 90 -0.45 4.23 -9.49
C VAL A 90 0.19 5.55 -9.09
N THR A 91 -0.51 6.38 -8.34
CA THR A 91 0.03 7.55 -7.66
C THR A 91 -0.19 7.43 -6.16
N ILE A 92 0.72 8.02 -5.39
CA ILE A 92 0.66 7.99 -3.93
C ILE A 92 0.19 9.35 -3.45
N GLY A 93 -0.87 9.36 -2.65
CA GLY A 93 -1.36 10.56 -1.99
C GLY A 93 -0.55 10.91 -0.74
N GLN A 94 -0.66 12.16 -0.29
CA GLN A 94 -0.03 12.61 0.94
C GLN A 94 -0.63 11.94 2.19
N GLY A 95 -1.88 11.49 2.13
CA GLY A 95 -2.53 10.77 3.23
C GLY A 95 -2.69 11.55 4.54
N GLU A 96 -2.78 12.87 4.50
CA GLU A 96 -2.81 13.78 5.65
C GLU A 96 -1.53 13.76 6.50
N GLY A 97 -0.43 13.15 5.99
CA GLY A 97 0.86 13.08 6.68
C GLY A 97 0.95 11.97 7.74
N HIS A 98 -0.02 11.06 7.83
CA HIS A 98 -0.05 10.00 8.85
C HIS A 98 -0.56 8.64 8.34
N ARG A 99 -0.76 8.47 7.03
CA ARG A 99 -1.33 7.25 6.44
C ARG A 99 -1.01 7.10 4.96
N ASP A 100 -1.04 5.87 4.50
CA ASP A 100 -1.03 5.60 3.06
C ASP A 100 -2.34 6.05 2.40
N GLN A 101 -2.22 6.54 1.19
CA GLN A 101 -3.30 6.77 0.26
C GLN A 101 -2.83 6.40 -1.14
N VAL A 102 -3.54 5.50 -1.79
CA VAL A 102 -3.22 5.09 -3.16
C VAL A 102 -4.28 5.60 -4.12
N VAL A 103 -3.84 6.00 -5.31
CA VAL A 103 -4.74 6.30 -6.43
C VAL A 103 -4.37 5.37 -7.58
N VAL A 104 -5.26 4.45 -7.90
CA VAL A 104 -5.07 3.49 -9.00
C VAL A 104 -6.08 3.81 -10.09
N ARG A 105 -5.59 4.06 -11.32
CA ARG A 105 -6.45 4.43 -12.46
C ARG A 105 -7.44 5.56 -12.10
N GLY A 106 -6.98 6.58 -11.37
CA GLY A 106 -7.78 7.73 -10.97
C GLY A 106 -8.81 7.47 -9.86
N GLN A 107 -8.77 6.31 -9.22
CA GLN A 107 -9.62 5.99 -8.07
C GLN A 107 -8.78 6.05 -6.79
N ALA A 108 -9.02 7.07 -5.96
CA ALA A 108 -8.35 7.21 -4.67
C ALA A 108 -8.99 6.29 -3.63
N SER A 109 -8.17 5.63 -2.84
CA SER A 109 -8.62 4.81 -1.71
C SER A 109 -7.64 4.86 -0.54
N THR A 110 -8.20 4.74 0.67
CA THR A 110 -7.47 4.57 1.93
C THR A 110 -7.74 3.22 2.59
N ALA A 111 -8.57 2.38 1.95
CA ALA A 111 -9.07 1.12 2.49
C ALA A 111 -8.87 -0.09 1.56
N ASP A 112 -8.30 0.12 0.37
CA ASP A 112 -8.06 -0.97 -0.58
C ASP A 112 -6.65 -1.58 -0.40
N PHE A 113 -6.28 -1.75 0.86
CA PHE A 113 -5.07 -2.43 1.29
C PHE A 113 -5.43 -3.77 1.93
N PHE A 114 -4.57 -4.76 1.67
CA PHE A 114 -4.75 -6.14 2.13
C PHE A 114 -3.43 -6.69 2.67
N LEU A 115 -3.55 -7.63 3.60
CA LEU A 115 -2.45 -8.38 4.17
C LEU A 115 -2.78 -9.88 4.05
N ASP A 116 -2.02 -10.59 3.23
CA ASP A 116 -2.25 -12.00 2.87
C ASP A 116 -3.69 -12.29 2.40
N GLY A 117 -4.25 -11.35 1.61
CA GLY A 117 -5.60 -11.46 1.04
C GLY A 117 -6.75 -11.06 1.97
N LEU A 118 -6.48 -10.74 3.24
CA LEU A 118 -7.45 -10.18 4.18
C LEU A 118 -7.36 -8.65 4.24
N ARG A 119 -8.49 -8.00 4.44
CA ARG A 119 -8.58 -6.54 4.46
C ARG A 119 -7.81 -5.92 5.63
N ASP A 120 -6.99 -4.93 5.31
CA ASP A 120 -6.25 -4.07 6.23
C ASP A 120 -6.59 -2.60 5.90
N ASP A 121 -7.78 -2.16 6.32
CA ASP A 121 -8.37 -0.87 5.93
C ASP A 121 -8.17 0.24 6.97
N ALA A 122 -7.47 0.01 8.06
CA ALA A 122 -7.11 1.07 8.99
C ALA A 122 -6.19 2.10 8.32
N GLN A 123 -6.26 3.34 8.78
CA GLN A 123 -5.48 4.43 8.22
C GLN A 123 -4.16 4.60 8.98
N TYR A 124 -3.08 4.00 8.50
CA TYR A 124 -1.72 4.14 9.00
C TYR A 124 -0.70 3.97 7.86
N TYR A 125 0.57 4.25 8.10
CA TYR A 125 1.64 3.89 7.17
C TYR A 125 2.02 2.44 7.36
N ARG A 126 2.05 1.67 6.25
CA ARG A 126 2.32 0.24 6.24
C ARG A 126 3.78 -0.03 6.00
N PRO A 127 4.49 -0.61 6.98
CA PRO A 127 5.88 -0.99 6.82
C PRO A 127 6.03 -2.21 5.90
N LEU A 128 7.26 -2.44 5.45
CA LEU A 128 7.59 -3.58 4.57
C LEU A 128 8.63 -4.53 5.18
N TYR A 129 9.01 -4.37 6.46
CA TYR A 129 10.05 -5.18 7.10
C TYR A 129 9.72 -6.67 7.15
N ASN A 130 8.44 -7.03 7.28
CA ASN A 130 7.90 -8.40 7.34
C ASN A 130 7.27 -8.86 6.02
N THR A 131 7.43 -8.09 4.93
CA THR A 131 6.77 -8.34 3.64
C THR A 131 7.73 -9.05 2.68
N GLN A 132 7.27 -10.16 2.09
CA GLN A 132 7.96 -10.91 1.05
C GLN A 132 7.79 -10.26 -0.32
N ARG A 133 6.56 -9.80 -0.64
CA ARG A 133 6.25 -9.09 -1.88
C ARG A 133 5.02 -8.22 -1.73
N VAL A 134 4.88 -7.27 -2.64
CA VAL A 134 3.67 -6.45 -2.80
C VAL A 134 3.02 -6.78 -4.14
N GLU A 135 1.73 -7.07 -4.12
CA GLU A 135 0.92 -7.33 -5.30
C GLU A 135 -0.05 -6.19 -5.54
N VAL A 136 -0.06 -5.61 -6.74
CA VAL A 136 -1.00 -4.55 -7.14
C VAL A 136 -1.89 -5.10 -8.25
N LEU A 137 -3.15 -5.36 -7.91
CA LEU A 137 -4.17 -5.84 -8.86
C LEU A 137 -5.00 -4.64 -9.30
N LYS A 138 -4.95 -4.29 -10.57
CA LYS A 138 -5.64 -3.11 -11.10
C LYS A 138 -7.04 -3.43 -11.61
N GLY A 139 -7.94 -2.44 -11.56
CA GLY A 139 -9.34 -2.59 -11.94
C GLY A 139 -10.24 -3.11 -10.81
N ALA A 140 -11.49 -3.43 -11.12
CA ALA A 140 -12.48 -3.85 -10.14
C ALA A 140 -12.21 -5.27 -9.61
N ASN A 141 -12.00 -5.39 -8.30
CA ASN A 141 -11.55 -6.62 -7.63
C ASN A 141 -12.54 -7.17 -6.57
N ALA A 142 -13.81 -6.73 -6.61
CA ALA A 142 -14.76 -7.09 -5.57
C ALA A 142 -15.01 -8.59 -5.43
N LEU A 143 -14.92 -9.38 -6.49
CA LEU A 143 -15.10 -10.83 -6.40
C LEU A 143 -14.18 -11.47 -5.35
N LEU A 144 -12.92 -11.06 -5.30
CA LEU A 144 -11.90 -11.63 -4.40
C LEU A 144 -11.80 -10.88 -3.08
N PHE A 145 -12.07 -9.56 -3.09
CA PHE A 145 -11.76 -8.65 -1.99
C PHE A 145 -12.96 -7.91 -1.40
N GLY A 146 -14.17 -8.12 -1.96
CA GLY A 146 -15.38 -7.46 -1.50
C GLY A 146 -15.45 -5.98 -1.89
N ARG A 147 -16.03 -5.17 -1.03
CA ARG A 147 -16.27 -3.73 -1.25
C ARG A 147 -15.02 -2.95 -1.66
N GLY A 148 -15.17 -1.87 -2.38
CA GLY A 148 -14.05 -1.03 -2.84
C GLY A 148 -13.32 -1.63 -4.04
N GLY A 149 -12.02 -1.37 -4.15
CA GLY A 149 -11.17 -1.92 -5.20
C GLY A 149 -11.56 -1.49 -6.62
N GLY A 150 -12.26 -0.36 -6.78
CA GLY A 150 -12.74 0.08 -8.09
C GLY A 150 -11.62 0.43 -9.07
N GLY A 151 -10.53 0.99 -8.57
CA GLY A 151 -9.31 1.25 -9.34
C GLY A 151 -8.31 0.10 -9.27
N GLY A 152 -8.25 -0.55 -8.13
CA GLY A 152 -7.33 -1.64 -7.82
C GLY A 152 -7.18 -1.85 -6.33
N VAL A 153 -6.43 -2.88 -5.97
CA VAL A 153 -6.08 -3.23 -4.59
C VAL A 153 -4.59 -3.45 -4.46
N VAL A 154 -4.06 -3.21 -3.27
CA VAL A 154 -2.66 -3.46 -2.90
C VAL A 154 -2.62 -4.53 -1.82
N ASN A 155 -2.00 -5.66 -2.10
CA ASN A 155 -1.86 -6.78 -1.18
C ASN A 155 -0.41 -6.95 -0.76
N ARG A 156 -0.13 -6.89 0.55
CA ARG A 156 1.16 -7.27 1.13
C ARG A 156 1.13 -8.77 1.40
N VAL A 157 2.14 -9.49 0.94
CA VAL A 157 2.33 -10.91 1.22
C VAL A 157 3.43 -11.04 2.25
N SER A 158 3.11 -11.64 3.40
CA SER A 158 4.04 -11.78 4.52
C SER A 158 5.15 -12.79 4.24
N LYS A 159 6.30 -12.59 4.88
CA LYS A 159 7.36 -13.61 4.94
C LYS A 159 6.89 -14.79 5.78
N THR A 160 7.06 -16.00 5.26
CA THR A 160 6.67 -17.25 5.92
C THR A 160 7.87 -17.96 6.57
N PRO A 161 7.67 -18.72 7.66
CA PRO A 161 8.69 -19.61 8.20
C PRO A 161 9.09 -20.69 7.20
N ASP A 162 10.38 -21.08 7.24
CA ASP A 162 10.94 -22.18 6.44
C ASP A 162 11.33 -23.32 7.38
N PRO A 163 10.64 -24.49 7.36
CA PRO A 163 10.93 -25.59 8.25
C PRO A 163 12.18 -26.39 7.87
N THR A 164 12.86 -26.01 6.77
CA THR A 164 14.01 -26.78 6.24
C THR A 164 15.36 -26.21 6.65
N ARG A 165 15.44 -24.94 7.08
CA ARG A 165 16.73 -24.28 7.38
C ARG A 165 16.62 -23.21 8.45
N ASN A 166 17.68 -23.07 9.23
CA ASN A 166 17.91 -21.90 10.06
C ASN A 166 18.52 -20.77 9.23
N SER A 167 18.14 -19.54 9.48
CA SER A 167 18.75 -18.37 8.84
C SER A 167 18.58 -17.13 9.69
N ALA A 168 19.51 -16.19 9.59
CA ALA A 168 19.40 -14.88 10.20
C ALA A 168 19.93 -13.81 9.24
N ALA A 169 19.30 -12.66 9.18
CA ALA A 169 19.76 -11.50 8.43
C ALA A 169 19.52 -10.23 9.24
N PHE A 170 20.49 -9.33 9.21
CA PHE A 170 20.40 -8.02 9.83
C PHE A 170 20.72 -6.95 8.80
N ALA A 171 20.03 -5.81 8.88
CA ALA A 171 20.35 -4.66 8.07
C ALA A 171 20.36 -3.39 8.93
N GLY A 172 21.31 -2.50 8.65
CA GLY A 172 21.38 -1.16 9.25
C GLY A 172 21.60 -0.12 8.17
N GLY A 173 20.85 0.98 8.21
CA GLY A 173 20.93 2.05 7.22
C GLY A 173 20.95 3.42 7.86
N ILE A 174 21.62 4.36 7.20
CA ILE A 174 21.63 5.80 7.55
C ILE A 174 21.53 6.63 6.28
N ASP A 175 20.79 7.73 6.32
CA ASP A 175 20.66 8.65 5.20
C ASP A 175 21.30 10.02 5.44
N SER A 176 21.34 10.85 4.39
CA SER A 176 21.94 12.19 4.40
C SER A 176 21.19 13.20 5.27
N PHE A 177 19.97 12.89 5.74
CA PHE A 177 19.21 13.72 6.68
C PHE A 177 19.39 13.29 8.13
N GLY A 178 20.16 12.20 8.37
CA GLY A 178 20.35 11.62 9.70
C GLY A 178 19.24 10.69 10.14
N ALA A 179 18.32 10.29 9.23
CA ALA A 179 17.42 9.18 9.48
C ALA A 179 18.19 7.86 9.46
N TRP A 180 17.82 6.90 10.33
CA TRP A 180 18.48 5.61 10.39
C TRP A 180 17.51 4.50 10.73
N SER A 181 17.86 3.28 10.34
CA SER A 181 17.08 2.08 10.65
C SER A 181 17.95 0.90 11.03
N LEU A 182 17.38 -0.01 11.79
CA LEU A 182 17.91 -1.34 12.08
C LEU A 182 16.79 -2.35 11.87
N SER A 183 17.07 -3.45 11.17
CA SER A 183 16.11 -4.54 10.98
C SER A 183 16.77 -5.89 11.13
N GLY A 184 15.97 -6.88 11.55
CA GLY A 184 16.37 -8.26 11.69
C GLY A 184 15.29 -9.20 11.15
N ASP A 185 15.72 -10.33 10.56
CA ASP A 185 14.88 -11.41 10.03
C ASP A 185 15.56 -12.73 10.42
N GLY A 186 14.96 -13.44 11.34
CA GLY A 186 15.46 -14.72 11.84
C GLY A 186 14.47 -15.84 11.62
N ASN A 187 14.91 -16.97 11.10
CA ASN A 187 14.13 -18.20 10.95
C ASN A 187 14.79 -19.34 11.72
N ALA A 188 14.06 -19.95 12.62
CA ALA A 188 14.51 -21.07 13.44
C ALA A 188 13.63 -22.30 13.20
N VAL A 189 14.26 -23.41 12.85
CA VAL A 189 13.61 -24.73 12.77
C VAL A 189 13.43 -25.25 14.21
N LEU A 190 12.18 -25.51 14.61
CA LEU A 190 11.83 -25.97 15.96
C LEU A 190 11.73 -27.50 16.05
N GLY A 191 11.67 -28.17 14.91
CA GLY A 191 11.51 -29.61 14.76
C GLY A 191 10.99 -29.97 13.36
N THR A 192 10.74 -31.25 13.14
CA THR A 192 10.20 -31.71 11.84
C THR A 192 8.87 -31.03 11.55
N GLY A 193 8.80 -30.26 10.45
CA GLY A 193 7.60 -29.54 10.04
C GLY A 193 7.23 -28.34 10.91
N ALA A 194 8.13 -27.84 11.77
CA ALA A 194 7.85 -26.68 12.61
C ALA A 194 8.97 -25.64 12.50
N ALA A 195 8.62 -24.38 12.25
CA ALA A 195 9.57 -23.27 12.23
C ALA A 195 8.94 -21.99 12.76
N LEU A 196 9.77 -21.16 13.40
CA LEU A 196 9.44 -19.83 13.86
C LEU A 196 10.26 -18.81 13.07
N ARG A 197 9.60 -17.82 12.46
CA ARG A 197 10.26 -16.67 11.85
C ARG A 197 9.92 -15.42 12.62
N ILE A 198 10.92 -14.61 12.92
CA ILE A 198 10.74 -13.33 13.61
C ILE A 198 11.33 -12.23 12.73
N ASN A 199 10.53 -11.26 12.37
CA ASN A 199 10.96 -10.02 11.75
C ASN A 199 10.81 -8.88 12.75
N ALA A 200 11.81 -8.00 12.82
CA ALA A 200 11.75 -6.81 13.66
C ALA A 200 12.46 -5.64 12.98
N THR A 201 11.98 -4.42 13.24
CA THR A 201 12.61 -3.20 12.76
C THR A 201 12.45 -2.08 13.77
N TYR A 202 13.43 -1.17 13.76
CA TYR A 202 13.34 0.14 14.38
C TYR A 202 13.85 1.19 13.41
N GLU A 203 13.10 2.27 13.25
CA GLU A 203 13.42 3.36 12.35
C GLU A 203 13.34 4.69 13.09
N GLN A 204 14.30 5.56 12.84
CA GLN A 204 14.27 6.97 13.26
C GLN A 204 14.10 7.82 12.01
N PHE A 205 12.98 8.52 11.89
CA PHE A 205 12.67 9.35 10.73
C PHE A 205 13.33 10.71 10.80
N ASN A 206 13.76 11.20 9.64
CA ASN A 206 14.14 12.57 9.40
C ASN A 206 14.02 12.88 7.90
N ASN A 207 13.90 14.14 7.52
CA ASN A 207 13.95 14.58 6.12
C ASN A 207 14.35 16.06 6.03
N GLN A 208 14.28 16.65 4.82
CA GLN A 208 14.62 18.04 4.57
C GLN A 208 13.69 19.08 5.21
N ARG A 209 12.51 18.66 5.70
CA ARG A 209 11.53 19.59 6.28
C ARG A 209 11.92 19.98 7.69
N ASP A 210 11.88 21.27 7.99
CA ASP A 210 12.16 21.76 9.35
C ASP A 210 11.19 21.11 10.35
N PHE A 211 11.67 20.70 11.52
CA PHE A 211 10.92 20.04 12.60
C PHE A 211 10.34 18.65 12.29
N PHE A 212 10.47 18.11 11.08
CA PHE A 212 10.02 16.75 10.81
C PHE A 212 10.92 15.72 11.51
N GLY A 213 10.29 14.71 12.08
CA GLY A 213 10.98 13.60 12.75
C GLY A 213 9.98 12.63 13.35
N GLY A 214 10.51 11.53 13.89
CA GLY A 214 9.69 10.50 14.53
C GLY A 214 10.39 9.17 14.56
N SER A 215 9.71 8.14 15.03
CA SER A 215 10.21 6.77 15.10
C SER A 215 9.13 5.74 14.74
N PHE A 216 9.60 4.60 14.27
CA PHE A 216 8.77 3.42 14.05
C PHE A 216 9.42 2.21 14.71
N ILE A 217 8.62 1.35 15.33
CA ILE A 217 9.03 0.01 15.79
C ILE A 217 8.02 -1.01 15.28
N GLY A 218 8.51 -2.09 14.69
CA GLY A 218 7.71 -3.22 14.25
C GLY A 218 8.30 -4.54 14.70
N VAL A 219 7.44 -5.48 15.12
CA VAL A 219 7.82 -6.86 15.47
C VAL A 219 6.76 -7.81 14.94
N SER A 220 7.19 -8.83 14.19
CA SER A 220 6.28 -9.79 13.57
C SER A 220 6.80 -11.23 13.70
N PRO A 221 6.47 -11.95 14.80
CA PRO A 221 6.67 -13.39 14.91
C PRO A 221 5.62 -14.16 14.10
N THR A 222 6.05 -15.21 13.40
CA THR A 222 5.20 -16.12 12.64
C THR A 222 5.64 -17.56 12.92
N LEU A 223 4.72 -18.39 13.38
CA LEU A 223 4.90 -19.83 13.60
C LEU A 223 4.26 -20.59 12.43
N GLY A 224 5.03 -21.44 11.77
CA GLY A 224 4.56 -22.38 10.75
C GLY A 224 4.63 -23.80 11.29
N LEU A 225 3.59 -24.58 11.03
CA LEU A 225 3.46 -25.96 11.45
C LEU A 225 2.95 -26.82 10.29
N ASP A 226 3.64 -27.90 9.97
CA ASP A 226 3.16 -28.98 9.12
C ASP A 226 2.52 -30.05 10.02
N LEU A 227 1.22 -30.14 10.01
CA LEU A 227 0.43 -31.06 10.83
C LEU A 227 0.15 -32.38 10.08
N GLY A 228 1.20 -32.97 9.51
CA GLY A 228 1.17 -34.12 8.60
C GLY A 228 1.31 -33.68 7.12
N GLU A 229 1.17 -34.65 6.19
CA GLU A 229 1.47 -34.45 4.76
C GLU A 229 0.50 -33.49 4.04
N ARG A 230 -0.72 -33.33 4.58
CA ARG A 230 -1.81 -32.61 3.92
C ARG A 230 -2.31 -31.39 4.67
N THR A 231 -1.73 -31.07 5.82
CA THR A 231 -2.23 -29.98 6.67
C THR A 231 -1.12 -29.05 7.09
N THR A 232 -1.29 -27.75 6.82
CA THR A 232 -0.39 -26.70 7.32
C THR A 232 -1.16 -25.70 8.17
N ALA A 233 -0.56 -25.24 9.25
CA ALA A 233 -1.08 -24.17 10.08
C ALA A 233 -0.06 -23.04 10.21
N THR A 234 -0.54 -21.80 10.20
CA THR A 234 0.29 -20.61 10.40
C THR A 234 -0.35 -19.71 11.43
N PHE A 235 0.43 -19.25 12.40
CA PHE A 235 0.02 -18.27 13.39
C PHE A 235 0.96 -17.08 13.30
N ALA A 236 0.44 -15.91 12.99
CA ALA A 236 1.22 -14.69 12.84
C ALA A 236 0.70 -13.61 13.77
N TYR A 237 1.60 -12.82 14.29
CA TYR A 237 1.29 -11.62 15.04
C TYR A 237 2.16 -10.48 14.50
N GLU A 238 1.59 -9.29 14.42
CA GLU A 238 2.28 -8.08 14.00
C GLU A 238 1.94 -6.97 15.01
N TYR A 239 2.97 -6.34 15.55
CA TYR A 239 2.87 -5.14 16.35
C TYR A 239 3.65 -4.04 15.68
N ASP A 240 2.97 -2.94 15.39
CA ASP A 240 3.54 -1.76 14.77
C ASP A 240 3.19 -0.52 15.60
N ARG A 241 4.20 0.27 15.93
CA ARG A 241 4.04 1.59 16.55
C ARG A 241 4.74 2.63 15.72
N ASP A 242 3.97 3.62 15.28
CA ASP A 242 4.44 4.80 14.56
C ASP A 242 4.21 6.05 15.41
N ASP A 243 5.22 6.87 15.55
CA ASP A 243 5.22 8.11 16.34
C ASP A 243 5.98 9.17 15.54
N ARG A 244 5.27 10.15 14.97
CA ARG A 244 5.88 11.13 14.05
C ARG A 244 5.28 12.51 14.13
N VAL A 245 6.05 13.52 13.70
CA VAL A 245 5.55 14.86 13.39
C VAL A 245 4.66 14.79 12.13
N ILE A 246 3.46 15.35 12.22
CA ILE A 246 2.53 15.44 11.08
C ILE A 246 2.85 16.67 10.25
N ASP A 247 3.37 16.47 9.05
CA ASP A 247 3.63 17.53 8.07
C ASP A 247 2.59 17.50 6.95
N ARG A 248 1.89 18.60 6.75
CA ARG A 248 0.85 18.75 5.73
C ARG A 248 1.38 19.38 4.43
N GLY A 249 2.69 19.61 4.34
CA GLY A 249 3.35 20.19 3.18
C GLY A 249 3.17 21.69 3.07
N VAL A 250 3.11 22.19 1.83
CA VAL A 250 3.07 23.62 1.50
C VAL A 250 1.71 24.02 0.93
N PRO A 251 1.29 25.32 1.09
CA PRO A 251 0.09 25.83 0.43
C PRO A 251 0.31 26.09 -1.06
N SER A 252 -0.77 26.42 -1.75
CA SER A 252 -0.73 26.96 -3.10
C SER A 252 -0.78 28.48 -3.14
N LEU A 253 -0.23 29.05 -4.21
CA LEU A 253 -0.32 30.45 -4.57
C LEU A 253 -0.52 30.57 -6.08
N ASN A 254 -1.54 31.33 -6.53
CA ASN A 254 -1.86 31.54 -7.94
C ASN A 254 -2.03 30.22 -8.75
N GLY A 255 -2.63 29.20 -8.14
CA GLY A 255 -2.91 27.91 -8.81
C GLY A 255 -1.71 26.96 -8.92
N LEU A 256 -0.61 27.25 -8.26
CA LEU A 256 0.62 26.42 -8.21
C LEU A 256 1.07 26.24 -6.76
N PRO A 257 1.85 25.19 -6.44
CA PRO A 257 2.54 25.09 -5.16
C PRO A 257 3.42 26.31 -4.92
N ILE A 258 3.44 26.84 -3.69
CA ILE A 258 4.34 27.94 -3.34
C ILE A 258 5.80 27.48 -3.42
N THR A 259 6.67 28.27 -4.02
CA THR A 259 8.10 27.96 -4.17
C THR A 259 8.97 28.69 -3.16
N GLY A 260 10.17 28.15 -2.86
CA GLY A 260 11.13 28.74 -1.90
C GLY A 260 10.83 28.40 -0.44
N TYR A 261 9.82 27.56 -0.18
CA TYR A 261 9.39 27.14 1.16
C TYR A 261 9.40 25.62 1.35
N ASP A 262 10.16 24.89 0.52
CA ASP A 262 10.20 23.43 0.52
C ASP A 262 10.69 22.82 1.85
N ARG A 263 11.46 23.61 2.63
CA ARG A 263 11.90 23.24 3.97
C ARG A 263 10.97 23.74 5.08
N THR A 264 10.13 24.74 4.81
CA THR A 264 9.29 25.39 5.82
C THR A 264 8.20 24.45 6.32
N PHE A 265 8.12 24.28 7.63
CA PHE A 265 7.07 23.55 8.31
C PHE A 265 5.87 24.48 8.54
N PHE A 266 4.79 24.26 7.79
CA PHE A 266 3.54 25.02 7.91
C PHE A 266 2.64 24.46 9.00
N GLY A 267 3.15 24.34 10.22
CA GLY A 267 2.50 23.73 11.35
C GLY A 267 3.01 24.24 12.69
N SER A 268 2.61 23.59 13.77
CA SER A 268 3.11 23.82 15.13
C SER A 268 4.03 22.69 15.56
N PRO A 269 5.35 22.88 15.74
CA PRO A 269 6.23 21.81 16.20
C PRO A 269 5.83 21.20 17.55
N ALA A 270 5.14 21.98 18.39
CA ALA A 270 4.67 21.51 19.70
C ALA A 270 3.37 20.72 19.65
N LEU A 271 2.56 20.87 18.56
CA LEU A 271 1.23 20.31 18.47
C LEU A 271 1.10 19.25 17.37
N ASN A 272 1.78 19.44 16.23
CA ASN A 272 1.68 18.51 15.11
C ASN A 272 2.35 17.19 15.47
N HIS A 273 1.53 16.21 15.80
CA HIS A 273 1.99 14.90 16.25
C HIS A 273 1.00 13.82 15.86
N GLY A 274 1.48 12.69 15.39
CA GLY A 274 0.68 11.51 15.10
C GLY A 274 1.25 10.28 15.76
N LYS A 275 0.37 9.46 16.31
CA LYS A 275 0.71 8.19 16.92
C LYS A 275 -0.26 7.12 16.44
N VAL A 276 0.28 5.93 16.18
CA VAL A 276 -0.50 4.73 15.88
C VAL A 276 0.13 3.57 16.65
N ASP A 277 -0.71 2.81 17.35
CA ASP A 277 -0.37 1.49 17.87
C ASP A 277 -1.30 0.48 17.16
N ALA A 278 -0.73 -0.47 16.43
CA ALA A 278 -1.46 -1.50 15.68
C ALA A 278 -1.06 -2.90 16.16
N HIS A 279 -2.05 -3.75 16.42
CA HIS A 279 -1.88 -5.15 16.77
C HIS A 279 -2.71 -6.00 15.81
N ILE A 280 -2.08 -6.93 15.09
CA ILE A 280 -2.73 -7.78 14.10
C ILE A 280 -2.37 -9.23 14.40
N ALA A 281 -3.33 -10.04 14.78
CA ALA A 281 -3.17 -11.49 15.00
C ALA A 281 -3.90 -12.26 13.90
N ARG A 282 -3.23 -13.24 13.29
CA ARG A 282 -3.80 -14.09 12.23
C ARG A 282 -3.52 -15.54 12.51
N ALA A 283 -4.50 -16.38 12.18
CA ALA A 283 -4.36 -17.83 12.17
C ALA A 283 -4.89 -18.37 10.83
N ARG A 284 -4.12 -19.22 10.16
CA ARG A 284 -4.49 -19.87 8.91
C ARG A 284 -4.31 -21.37 9.03
N LEU A 285 -5.28 -22.12 8.54
CA LEU A 285 -5.24 -23.57 8.38
C LEU A 285 -5.54 -23.91 6.93
N ALA A 286 -4.61 -24.58 6.24
CA ALA A 286 -4.83 -25.14 4.92
C ALA A 286 -4.77 -26.66 5.01
N HIS A 287 -5.78 -27.33 4.43
CA HIS A 287 -5.88 -28.79 4.44
C HIS A 287 -6.31 -29.33 3.07
N GLU A 288 -5.57 -30.28 2.55
CA GLU A 288 -5.93 -31.02 1.35
C GLU A 288 -6.88 -32.16 1.73
N LEU A 289 -8.18 -31.95 1.47
CA LEU A 289 -9.25 -32.91 1.76
C LEU A 289 -9.16 -34.16 0.88
N ALA A 290 -8.77 -33.97 -0.38
CA ALA A 290 -8.52 -34.98 -1.38
C ALA A 290 -7.59 -34.41 -2.45
N ASP A 291 -7.07 -35.25 -3.33
CA ASP A 291 -6.20 -34.80 -4.42
C ASP A 291 -6.90 -33.71 -5.26
N GLY A 292 -6.30 -32.53 -5.28
CA GLY A 292 -6.84 -31.34 -5.94
C GLY A 292 -8.00 -30.65 -5.23
N LEU A 293 -8.41 -31.06 -4.02
CA LEU A 293 -9.44 -30.41 -3.22
C LEU A 293 -8.86 -29.89 -1.90
N THR A 294 -8.71 -28.58 -1.81
CA THR A 294 -8.12 -27.91 -0.65
C THR A 294 -9.12 -26.99 0.03
N ILE A 295 -9.16 -27.03 1.35
CA ILE A 295 -9.83 -26.03 2.19
C ILE A 295 -8.78 -25.15 2.86
N ASP A 296 -9.02 -23.83 2.83
CA ASP A 296 -8.19 -22.81 3.49
C ASP A 296 -9.09 -21.97 4.39
N VAL A 297 -8.79 -21.95 5.68
CA VAL A 297 -9.53 -21.16 6.68
C VAL A 297 -8.57 -20.18 7.32
N THR A 298 -8.92 -18.89 7.26
CA THR A 298 -8.11 -17.82 7.85
C THR A 298 -8.98 -16.96 8.76
N GLY A 299 -8.48 -16.67 9.96
CA GLY A 299 -9.04 -15.70 10.90
C GLY A 299 -8.03 -14.59 11.18
N GLN A 300 -8.51 -13.36 11.27
CA GLN A 300 -7.73 -12.19 11.67
C GLN A 300 -8.49 -11.40 12.74
N PHE A 301 -7.76 -10.99 13.77
CA PHE A 301 -8.19 -9.99 14.72
C PHE A 301 -7.17 -8.86 14.73
N ALA A 302 -7.63 -7.61 14.63
CA ALA A 302 -6.75 -6.46 14.63
C ALA A 302 -7.34 -5.32 15.47
N THR A 303 -6.48 -4.65 16.23
CA THR A 303 -6.83 -3.45 16.98
C THR A 303 -5.90 -2.31 16.60
N TYR A 304 -6.47 -1.11 16.53
CA TYR A 304 -5.74 0.10 16.18
C TYR A 304 -6.13 1.22 17.13
N ASP A 305 -5.13 1.81 17.81
CA ASP A 305 -5.27 3.04 18.58
C ASP A 305 -4.47 4.13 17.87
N LYS A 306 -5.14 5.20 17.47
CA LYS A 306 -4.57 6.24 16.65
C LYS A 306 -5.01 7.61 17.10
N SER A 307 -4.05 8.51 17.19
CA SER A 307 -4.30 9.94 17.35
C SER A 307 -3.41 10.76 16.42
N TYR A 308 -3.94 11.86 15.91
CA TYR A 308 -3.12 12.84 15.20
C TYR A 308 -3.67 14.24 15.36
N ALA A 309 -2.76 15.15 15.67
CA ALA A 309 -3.02 16.57 15.79
C ALA A 309 -2.22 17.34 14.75
N ASN A 310 -2.82 18.35 14.15
CA ASN A 310 -2.12 19.16 13.17
C ASN A 310 -2.65 20.59 13.09
N VAL A 311 -1.72 21.54 12.98
CA VAL A 311 -1.91 22.85 12.40
C VAL A 311 -1.45 22.75 10.94
N LEU A 312 -2.20 23.31 10.00
CA LEU A 312 -1.97 23.14 8.57
C LEU A 312 -2.34 24.38 7.78
N PRO A 313 -1.70 24.62 6.61
CA PRO A 313 -2.04 25.74 5.76
C PRO A 313 -3.39 25.51 5.07
N SER A 314 -4.22 26.57 5.02
CA SER A 314 -5.53 26.56 4.35
C SER A 314 -5.61 27.57 3.21
N ALA A 315 -4.75 28.59 3.17
CA ALA A 315 -4.58 29.53 2.08
C ALA A 315 -3.25 30.27 2.22
N ALA A 316 -2.74 30.84 1.15
CA ALA A 316 -1.58 31.72 1.17
C ALA A 316 -1.75 32.94 0.25
N THR A 317 -1.06 34.01 0.58
CA THR A 317 -0.80 35.18 -0.26
C THR A 317 0.71 35.31 -0.48
N ALA A 318 1.16 36.31 -1.17
CA ALA A 318 2.60 36.59 -1.33
C ALA A 318 3.32 36.87 -0.02
N THR A 319 2.63 37.31 1.05
CA THR A 319 3.21 37.78 2.30
C THR A 319 2.64 37.09 3.55
N THR A 320 1.57 36.35 3.44
CA THR A 320 0.89 35.72 4.59
C THR A 320 0.46 34.30 4.29
N VAL A 321 0.29 33.49 5.33
CA VAL A 321 -0.34 32.18 5.29
C VAL A 321 -1.47 32.12 6.33
N LYS A 322 -2.61 31.58 5.92
CA LYS A 322 -3.73 31.26 6.81
C LYS A 322 -3.60 29.82 7.25
N LEU A 323 -3.71 29.59 8.56
CA LEU A 323 -3.60 28.30 9.21
C LEU A 323 -4.92 27.93 9.88
N THR A 324 -5.22 26.64 9.88
CA THR A 324 -6.30 25.99 10.65
C THR A 324 -5.70 24.81 11.40
N GLY A 325 -6.45 24.13 12.25
CA GLY A 325 -5.95 22.94 12.92
C GLY A 325 -7.02 22.11 13.58
N TYR A 326 -6.74 20.83 13.77
CA TYR A 326 -7.61 19.88 14.45
C TYR A 326 -6.80 18.69 14.98
N GLU A 327 -7.43 17.94 15.88
CA GLU A 327 -6.98 16.64 16.37
C GLU A 327 -8.07 15.63 16.14
N ASP A 328 -7.71 14.44 15.67
CA ASP A 328 -8.55 13.25 15.64
C ASP A 328 -7.97 12.16 16.55
N ALA A 329 -8.84 11.52 17.34
CA ALA A 329 -8.55 10.30 18.07
C ALA A 329 -9.49 9.19 17.54
N ILE A 330 -8.92 8.04 17.19
CA ILE A 330 -9.61 6.94 16.51
C ILE A 330 -9.21 5.63 17.19
N THR A 331 -10.20 4.85 17.63
CA THR A 331 -9.96 3.44 17.96
C THR A 331 -10.72 2.57 16.99
N ARG A 332 -10.14 1.43 16.61
CA ARG A 332 -10.77 0.46 15.70
C ARG A 332 -10.41 -0.96 16.09
N ASP A 333 -11.44 -1.82 16.10
CA ASP A 333 -11.30 -3.25 16.24
C ASP A 333 -11.88 -3.91 14.99
N ASN A 334 -11.13 -4.83 14.37
CA ASN A 334 -11.54 -5.58 13.19
C ASN A 334 -11.44 -7.07 13.48
N TRP A 335 -12.51 -7.81 13.21
CA TRP A 335 -12.47 -9.28 13.11
C TRP A 335 -12.89 -9.69 11.70
N ILE A 336 -12.10 -10.56 11.06
CA ILE A 336 -12.37 -11.11 9.74
C ILE A 336 -12.14 -12.61 9.79
N GLY A 337 -13.12 -13.39 9.35
CA GLY A 337 -13.01 -14.83 9.13
C GLY A 337 -13.30 -15.15 7.66
N GLN A 338 -12.46 -15.98 7.04
CA GLN A 338 -12.61 -16.38 5.65
C GLN A 338 -12.37 -17.89 5.52
N ALA A 339 -13.22 -18.58 4.75
CA ALA A 339 -13.00 -19.96 4.35
C ALA A 339 -13.12 -20.07 2.83
N ASN A 340 -12.15 -20.74 2.22
CA ASN A 340 -12.06 -20.99 0.78
C ASN A 340 -11.97 -22.49 0.54
N LEU A 341 -12.80 -23.01 -0.36
CA LEU A 341 -12.70 -24.35 -0.91
C LEU A 341 -12.24 -24.21 -2.37
N VAL A 342 -11.10 -24.81 -2.68
CA VAL A 342 -10.54 -24.81 -4.04
C VAL A 342 -10.51 -26.25 -4.55
N TRP A 343 -11.17 -26.46 -5.69
CA TRP A 343 -11.10 -27.74 -6.40
C TRP A 343 -10.41 -27.55 -7.75
N LYS A 344 -9.32 -28.28 -7.95
CA LYS A 344 -8.60 -28.41 -9.23
C LYS A 344 -8.84 -29.80 -9.78
N GLY A 345 -9.63 -29.92 -10.85
CA GLY A 345 -10.04 -31.20 -11.38
C GLY A 345 -10.46 -31.12 -12.85
N ARG A 346 -11.04 -32.21 -13.36
CA ARG A 346 -11.50 -32.29 -14.75
C ARG A 346 -12.89 -32.92 -14.80
N THR A 347 -13.73 -32.40 -15.72
CA THR A 347 -14.99 -33.07 -16.15
C THR A 347 -14.85 -33.43 -17.63
N GLY A 348 -14.51 -34.70 -17.90
CA GLY A 348 -14.11 -35.12 -19.21
C GLY A 348 -12.86 -34.43 -19.70
N PRO A 349 -12.85 -33.77 -20.89
CA PRO A 349 -11.70 -33.03 -21.40
C PRO A 349 -11.49 -31.64 -20.75
N ILE A 350 -12.50 -31.13 -20.05
CA ILE A 350 -12.53 -29.77 -19.51
C ILE A 350 -11.85 -29.72 -18.15
N GLY A 351 -10.86 -28.83 -18.01
CA GLY A 351 -10.20 -28.53 -16.73
C GLY A 351 -10.95 -27.46 -15.94
N HIS A 352 -10.97 -27.59 -14.62
CA HIS A 352 -11.63 -26.66 -13.71
C HIS A 352 -10.69 -26.24 -12.58
N THR A 353 -10.71 -24.95 -12.23
CA THR A 353 -10.22 -24.44 -10.95
C THR A 353 -11.38 -23.68 -10.30
N LEU A 354 -12.14 -24.41 -9.50
CA LEU A 354 -13.32 -23.89 -8.81
C LEU A 354 -12.92 -23.36 -7.45
N LEU A 355 -13.31 -22.13 -7.16
CA LEU A 355 -13.20 -21.47 -5.85
C LEU A 355 -14.60 -21.20 -5.32
N ALA A 356 -14.94 -21.75 -4.17
CA ALA A 356 -16.11 -21.35 -3.38
C ALA A 356 -15.65 -20.79 -2.05
N GLY A 357 -16.22 -19.69 -1.60
CA GLY A 357 -15.77 -19.08 -0.37
C GLY A 357 -16.82 -18.29 0.40
N VAL A 358 -16.58 -18.15 1.68
CA VAL A 358 -17.35 -17.33 2.61
C VAL A 358 -16.42 -16.39 3.35
N GLU A 359 -16.89 -15.17 3.58
CA GLU A 359 -16.19 -14.19 4.39
C GLU A 359 -17.15 -13.50 5.35
N LEU A 360 -16.77 -13.44 6.61
CA LEU A 360 -17.49 -12.78 7.69
C LEU A 360 -16.59 -11.70 8.29
N GLY A 361 -17.14 -10.53 8.54
CA GLY A 361 -16.40 -9.42 9.15
C GLY A 361 -17.23 -8.66 10.17
N ASN A 362 -16.57 -8.17 11.20
CA ASN A 362 -17.13 -7.24 12.18
C ASN A 362 -16.07 -6.16 12.46
N GLN A 363 -16.47 -4.90 12.32
CA GLN A 363 -15.62 -3.75 12.57
C GLN A 363 -16.31 -2.81 13.55
N GLY A 364 -15.67 -2.49 14.66
CA GLY A 364 -16.05 -1.42 15.57
C GLY A 364 -15.11 -0.23 15.40
N SER A 365 -15.62 1.01 15.42
CA SER A 365 -14.77 2.21 15.38
C SER A 365 -15.36 3.30 16.27
N THR A 366 -14.47 4.05 16.95
CA THR A 366 -14.81 5.34 17.55
C THR A 366 -13.93 6.43 16.97
N VAL A 367 -14.52 7.59 16.72
CA VAL A 367 -13.81 8.75 16.19
C VAL A 367 -14.22 9.97 16.99
N GLN A 368 -13.23 10.79 17.37
CA GLN A 368 -13.46 12.06 18.08
C GLN A 368 -12.61 13.14 17.42
N ARG A 369 -13.17 14.36 17.31
CA ARG A 369 -12.45 15.52 16.76
C ARG A 369 -12.60 16.73 17.67
N ARG A 370 -11.49 17.46 17.83
CA ARG A 370 -11.42 18.82 18.38
C ARG A 370 -10.74 19.73 17.37
N ASN A 371 -11.13 21.00 17.34
CA ASN A 371 -10.44 22.00 16.56
C ASN A 371 -9.40 22.77 17.38
N VAL A 372 -8.38 23.30 16.73
CA VAL A 372 -7.41 24.21 17.33
C VAL A 372 -8.02 25.61 17.38
N VAL A 373 -7.90 26.23 18.55
CA VAL A 373 -8.22 27.64 18.76
C VAL A 373 -6.92 28.44 18.73
N PHE A 374 -6.91 29.54 17.99
CA PHE A 374 -5.77 30.42 17.80
C PHE A 374 -5.96 31.71 18.62
N GLY A 375 -5.01 31.99 19.54
CA GLY A 375 -5.06 33.12 20.46
C GLY A 375 -5.92 32.85 21.69
N SER A 376 -6.35 33.89 22.37
CA SER A 376 -7.12 33.85 23.63
C SER A 376 -8.64 33.79 23.43
N GLY A 377 -9.12 33.86 22.18
CA GLY A 377 -10.55 33.87 21.83
C GLY A 377 -11.08 32.51 21.37
N THR A 378 -11.97 32.53 20.39
CA THR A 378 -12.59 31.34 19.79
C THR A 378 -12.22 31.14 18.30
N ALA A 379 -11.21 31.84 17.82
CA ALA A 379 -10.81 31.82 16.42
C ALA A 379 -10.26 30.45 16.02
N LEU A 380 -10.86 29.80 15.00
CA LEU A 380 -10.47 28.51 14.48
C LEU A 380 -9.42 28.61 13.35
N SER A 381 -8.93 29.81 13.10
CA SER A 381 -7.86 30.06 12.14
C SER A 381 -7.04 31.29 12.53
N ALA A 382 -5.80 31.35 12.07
CA ALA A 382 -4.95 32.53 12.17
C ALA A 382 -4.29 32.81 10.84
N THR A 383 -4.12 34.10 10.52
CA THR A 383 -3.29 34.53 9.39
C THR A 383 -2.00 35.13 9.96
N VAL A 384 -0.86 34.55 9.57
CA VAL A 384 0.46 34.95 10.04
C VAL A 384 1.35 35.36 8.86
N PRO A 385 2.41 36.16 9.08
CA PRO A 385 3.37 36.45 8.03
C PRO A 385 3.98 35.18 7.46
N LEU A 386 4.14 35.15 6.14
CA LEU A 386 4.81 34.06 5.44
C LEU A 386 6.33 34.21 5.68
N ALA A 387 6.90 33.27 6.39
CA ALA A 387 8.30 33.24 6.76
C ALA A 387 8.80 31.78 6.79
N ARG A 388 10.12 31.58 6.77
CA ARG A 388 10.71 30.23 6.88
C ARG A 388 10.34 29.55 8.20
N THR A 389 10.30 30.28 9.30
CA THR A 389 9.78 29.82 10.59
C THR A 389 8.57 30.67 10.94
N LEU A 390 7.43 30.02 11.14
CA LEU A 390 6.18 30.72 11.42
C LEU A 390 6.10 31.11 12.90
N SER A 391 5.64 32.33 13.14
CA SER A 391 5.30 32.80 14.50
C SER A 391 3.82 32.60 14.73
N LEU A 392 3.47 31.61 15.55
CA LEU A 392 2.07 31.25 15.83
C LEU A 392 1.58 31.95 17.09
N PRO A 393 0.30 32.35 17.16
CA PRO A 393 -0.32 32.76 18.42
C PRO A 393 -0.40 31.57 19.38
N ALA A 394 -0.79 31.81 20.63
CA ALA A 394 -1.09 30.75 21.58
C ALA A 394 -2.16 29.78 20.99
N LEU A 395 -1.99 28.49 21.22
CA LEU A 395 -2.87 27.45 20.71
C LEU A 395 -3.58 26.74 21.88
N SER A 396 -4.85 26.45 21.71
CA SER A 396 -5.65 25.65 22.64
C SER A 396 -6.68 24.81 21.86
N TRP A 397 -7.48 24.01 22.57
CA TRP A 397 -8.45 23.10 21.95
C TRP A 397 -9.90 23.54 22.25
N THR A 398 -10.79 23.34 21.29
CA THR A 398 -12.22 23.39 21.52
C THR A 398 -12.68 22.20 22.38
N ALA A 399 -13.92 22.22 22.85
CA ALA A 399 -14.65 20.99 23.18
C ALA A 399 -14.73 20.09 21.93
N LEU A 400 -15.21 18.85 22.11
CA LEU A 400 -15.43 17.95 20.97
C LEU A 400 -16.42 18.59 19.97
N VAL A 401 -16.00 18.70 18.72
CA VAL A 401 -16.84 19.20 17.60
C VAL A 401 -17.47 18.07 16.80
N SER A 402 -16.89 16.88 16.90
CA SER A 402 -17.44 15.64 16.31
C SER A 402 -17.05 14.47 17.19
N ALA A 403 -18.00 13.57 17.43
CA ALA A 403 -17.76 12.29 18.08
C ALA A 403 -18.75 11.27 17.54
N SER A 404 -18.24 10.13 17.07
CA SER A 404 -19.07 9.05 16.53
C SER A 404 -18.58 7.69 17.01
N SER A 405 -19.50 6.73 17.07
CA SER A 405 -19.18 5.31 17.13
C SER A 405 -19.91 4.61 15.99
N SER A 406 -19.26 3.64 15.37
CA SER A 406 -19.84 2.86 14.28
C SER A 406 -19.56 1.38 14.45
N ARG A 407 -20.47 0.56 13.94
CA ARG A 407 -20.33 -0.88 13.82
C ARG A 407 -20.70 -1.30 12.42
N VAL A 408 -19.88 -2.15 11.81
CA VAL A 408 -20.11 -2.72 10.50
C VAL A 408 -20.06 -4.23 10.60
N GLU A 409 -21.11 -4.89 10.15
CA GLU A 409 -21.14 -6.32 9.95
C GLU A 409 -21.15 -6.61 8.44
N SER A 410 -20.31 -7.52 8.00
CA SER A 410 -20.24 -7.96 6.61
C SER A 410 -20.36 -9.47 6.53
N ARG A 411 -21.12 -9.95 5.55
CA ARG A 411 -21.30 -11.36 5.24
C ARG A 411 -21.26 -11.52 3.73
N SER A 412 -20.40 -12.39 3.26
CA SER A 412 -20.17 -12.54 1.83
C SER A 412 -20.08 -14.00 1.43
N LEU A 413 -20.62 -14.31 0.25
CA LEU A 413 -20.50 -15.60 -0.42
C LEU A 413 -19.94 -15.35 -1.82
N TYR A 414 -19.02 -16.17 -2.28
CA TYR A 414 -18.46 -16.05 -3.62
C TYR A 414 -18.15 -17.41 -4.24
N LEU A 415 -18.32 -17.45 -5.56
CA LEU A 415 -18.04 -18.58 -6.40
C LEU A 415 -17.31 -18.12 -7.65
N GLN A 416 -16.25 -18.80 -8.06
CA GLN A 416 -15.55 -18.57 -9.31
C GLN A 416 -15.12 -19.92 -9.90
N ASP A 417 -15.32 -20.10 -11.19
CA ASP A 417 -14.70 -21.20 -11.92
C ASP A 417 -13.79 -20.66 -13.03
N GLN A 418 -12.60 -21.23 -13.13
CA GLN A 418 -11.67 -21.04 -14.23
C GLN A 418 -11.72 -22.32 -15.06
N VAL A 419 -12.45 -22.25 -16.16
CA VAL A 419 -12.75 -23.37 -17.04
C VAL A 419 -11.73 -23.41 -18.18
N GLU A 420 -10.88 -24.43 -18.22
CA GLU A 420 -9.98 -24.68 -19.33
C GLU A 420 -10.71 -25.56 -20.37
N LEU A 421 -11.29 -24.89 -21.37
CA LEU A 421 -12.00 -25.54 -22.49
C LEU A 421 -11.05 -26.25 -23.43
N ALA A 422 -9.86 -25.71 -23.58
CA ALA A 422 -8.74 -26.26 -24.34
C ALA A 422 -7.43 -25.67 -23.78
N PRO A 423 -6.25 -26.27 -24.06
CA PRO A 423 -4.97 -25.73 -23.60
C PRO A 423 -4.74 -24.25 -23.99
N TRP A 424 -5.35 -23.82 -25.11
CA TRP A 424 -5.25 -22.47 -25.64
C TRP A 424 -6.41 -21.54 -25.24
N LEU A 425 -7.49 -22.05 -24.59
CA LEU A 425 -8.72 -21.32 -24.29
C LEU A 425 -9.16 -21.55 -22.86
N GLN A 426 -9.19 -20.49 -22.05
CA GLN A 426 -9.72 -20.48 -20.70
C GLN A 426 -10.80 -19.40 -20.54
N VAL A 427 -11.90 -19.75 -19.89
CA VAL A 427 -12.98 -18.84 -19.51
C VAL A 427 -13.05 -18.78 -17.99
N ILE A 428 -13.18 -17.59 -17.44
CA ILE A 428 -13.32 -17.36 -16.00
C ILE A 428 -14.67 -16.71 -15.77
N GLY A 429 -15.48 -17.32 -14.92
CA GLY A 429 -16.76 -16.77 -14.48
C GLY A 429 -16.85 -16.76 -12.97
N GLY A 430 -17.32 -15.67 -12.38
CA GLY A 430 -17.49 -15.61 -10.94
C GLY A 430 -18.52 -14.58 -10.50
N LEU A 431 -19.07 -14.83 -9.33
CA LEU A 431 -20.07 -13.99 -8.70
C LEU A 431 -19.82 -13.94 -7.20
N ARG A 432 -19.90 -12.74 -6.63
CA ARG A 432 -19.89 -12.52 -5.18
C ARG A 432 -21.13 -11.75 -4.77
N TYR A 433 -21.75 -12.19 -3.71
CA TYR A 433 -22.78 -11.45 -2.99
C TYR A 433 -22.21 -10.95 -1.67
N ASP A 434 -22.34 -9.66 -1.42
CA ASP A 434 -21.97 -9.01 -0.16
C ASP A 434 -23.21 -8.41 0.47
N HIS A 435 -23.39 -8.63 1.77
CA HIS A 435 -24.37 -7.97 2.62
C HIS A 435 -23.61 -7.17 3.69
N PHE A 436 -23.93 -5.89 3.82
CA PHE A 436 -23.37 -4.99 4.82
C PHE A 436 -24.47 -4.40 5.68
N SER A 437 -24.30 -4.46 6.99
CA SER A 437 -25.08 -3.72 7.96
C SER A 437 -24.17 -2.69 8.64
N VAL A 438 -24.54 -1.43 8.57
CA VAL A 438 -23.80 -0.33 9.16
C VAL A 438 -24.69 0.38 10.17
N ALA A 439 -24.27 0.45 11.43
CA ALA A 439 -24.88 1.27 12.46
C ALA A 439 -23.89 2.33 12.93
N ALA A 440 -24.32 3.58 13.04
CA ALA A 440 -23.49 4.67 13.54
C ALA A 440 -24.29 5.53 14.52
N THR A 441 -23.62 6.03 15.55
CA THR A 441 -24.20 6.92 16.54
C THR A 441 -23.34 8.17 16.68
N ASN A 442 -23.94 9.34 16.50
CA ASN A 442 -23.32 10.60 16.88
C ASN A 442 -23.33 10.71 18.41
N ARG A 443 -22.16 10.68 19.03
CA ARG A 443 -22.00 10.66 20.49
C ARG A 443 -22.17 12.02 21.16
N ILE A 444 -22.30 13.11 20.38
CA ILE A 444 -22.57 14.46 20.92
C ILE A 444 -24.07 14.65 21.16
N ASN A 445 -24.90 14.25 20.20
CA ASN A 445 -26.35 14.48 20.23
C ASN A 445 -27.18 13.20 20.33
N GLY A 446 -26.57 12.02 20.38
CA GLY A 446 -27.24 10.73 20.50
C GLY A 446 -27.96 10.23 19.24
N VAL A 447 -27.89 10.94 18.12
CA VAL A 447 -28.56 10.53 16.87
C VAL A 447 -27.94 9.25 16.35
N ALA A 448 -28.76 8.21 16.21
CA ALA A 448 -28.39 6.93 15.63
C ALA A 448 -28.87 6.87 14.17
N THR A 449 -28.01 6.28 13.32
CA THR A 449 -28.27 6.05 11.90
C THR A 449 -27.90 4.63 11.57
N GLY A 450 -28.58 4.03 10.60
CA GLY A 450 -28.31 2.66 10.16
C GLY A 450 -28.59 2.48 8.69
N ARG A 451 -27.91 1.49 8.09
CA ARG A 451 -28.06 1.15 6.68
C ARG A 451 -27.69 -0.30 6.43
N ASP A 452 -28.50 -0.97 5.62
CA ASP A 452 -28.22 -2.28 5.07
C ASP A 452 -28.08 -2.21 3.56
N ASP A 453 -27.00 -2.82 3.01
CA ASP A 453 -26.74 -2.90 1.59
C ASP A 453 -26.46 -4.34 1.17
N GLY A 454 -27.16 -4.81 0.13
CA GLY A 454 -26.86 -6.08 -0.56
C GLY A 454 -26.40 -5.81 -1.99
N LYS A 455 -25.24 -6.33 -2.39
CA LYS A 455 -24.70 -6.10 -3.74
C LYS A 455 -24.11 -7.37 -4.34
N LEU A 456 -24.34 -7.51 -5.67
CA LEU A 456 -23.74 -8.55 -6.50
C LEU A 456 -22.58 -7.98 -7.31
N SER A 457 -21.44 -8.66 -7.27
CA SER A 457 -20.20 -8.30 -7.97
C SER A 457 -19.81 -9.40 -8.95
N PRO A 458 -20.28 -9.32 -10.21
CA PRO A 458 -19.90 -10.28 -11.26
C PRO A 458 -18.50 -10.00 -11.79
N ARG A 459 -17.80 -11.07 -12.19
CA ARG A 459 -16.55 -11.05 -12.93
C ARG A 459 -16.61 -12.08 -14.05
N VAL A 460 -16.18 -11.68 -15.26
CA VAL A 460 -16.02 -12.57 -16.40
C VAL A 460 -14.66 -12.27 -17.05
N GLY A 461 -13.95 -13.31 -17.44
CA GLY A 461 -12.67 -13.22 -18.12
C GLY A 461 -12.56 -14.27 -19.22
N LEU A 462 -11.85 -13.92 -20.27
CA LEU A 462 -11.44 -14.82 -21.35
C LEU A 462 -9.92 -14.74 -21.46
N VAL A 463 -9.25 -15.90 -21.57
CA VAL A 463 -7.81 -15.98 -21.82
C VAL A 463 -7.57 -16.88 -23.02
N LEU A 464 -6.89 -16.33 -24.03
CA LEU A 464 -6.45 -17.03 -25.23
C LEU A 464 -4.94 -17.20 -25.17
N LYS A 465 -4.43 -18.42 -25.29
CA LYS A 465 -3.02 -18.79 -25.24
C LYS A 465 -2.58 -19.40 -26.57
N PRO A 466 -2.28 -18.59 -27.62
CA PRO A 466 -1.80 -19.13 -28.89
C PRO A 466 -0.51 -19.91 -28.75
N ARG A 467 0.28 -19.59 -27.72
CA ARG A 467 1.51 -20.28 -27.30
C ARG A 467 1.57 -20.30 -25.77
N GLU A 468 2.35 -21.18 -25.18
CA GLU A 468 2.47 -21.28 -23.73
C GLU A 468 2.99 -19.98 -23.09
N GLU A 469 3.90 -19.29 -23.75
CA GLU A 469 4.53 -18.05 -23.29
C GLU A 469 3.70 -16.79 -23.56
N LEU A 470 2.63 -16.87 -24.40
CA LEU A 470 1.85 -15.71 -24.82
C LEU A 470 0.35 -15.90 -24.52
N SER A 471 -0.23 -14.96 -23.79
CA SER A 471 -1.68 -14.91 -23.57
C SER A 471 -2.27 -13.55 -23.95
N PHE A 472 -3.44 -13.59 -24.56
CA PHE A 472 -4.34 -12.44 -24.71
C PHE A 472 -5.52 -12.62 -23.77
N TYR A 473 -6.04 -11.53 -23.21
CA TYR A 473 -7.20 -11.60 -22.33
C TYR A 473 -8.18 -10.47 -22.58
N ALA A 474 -9.43 -10.72 -22.20
CA ALA A 474 -10.47 -9.72 -22.04
C ALA A 474 -11.18 -9.96 -20.72
N SER A 475 -11.55 -8.89 -20.01
CA SER A 475 -12.26 -9.02 -18.75
C SER A 475 -13.29 -7.92 -18.51
N TYR A 476 -14.32 -8.30 -17.78
CA TYR A 476 -15.36 -7.44 -17.25
C TYR A 476 -15.53 -7.71 -15.77
N ALA A 477 -15.54 -6.66 -14.93
CA ALA A 477 -15.80 -6.79 -13.52
C ALA A 477 -16.57 -5.59 -12.98
N LYS A 478 -17.37 -5.82 -11.93
CA LYS A 478 -18.01 -4.78 -11.13
C LYS A 478 -17.52 -4.82 -9.70
N SER A 479 -17.50 -3.67 -9.06
CA SER A 479 -17.38 -3.51 -7.62
C SER A 479 -18.25 -2.36 -7.11
N PHE A 480 -18.34 -2.21 -5.82
CA PHE A 480 -19.15 -1.18 -5.19
C PHE A 480 -18.50 -0.68 -3.90
N LEU A 481 -18.90 0.50 -3.46
CA LEU A 481 -18.51 1.09 -2.19
C LEU A 481 -19.74 1.70 -1.51
N PRO A 482 -20.09 1.29 -0.27
CA PRO A 482 -21.16 1.93 0.48
C PRO A 482 -20.94 3.43 0.68
N GLN A 483 -22.02 4.20 0.76
CA GLN A 483 -21.95 5.67 0.90
C GLN A 483 -21.42 6.17 2.24
N THR A 484 -21.15 5.30 3.18
CA THR A 484 -20.42 5.58 4.42
C THR A 484 -18.93 5.89 4.20
N GLY A 485 -18.44 5.74 2.96
CA GLY A 485 -17.04 5.92 2.57
C GLY A 485 -16.15 4.73 2.94
N ASP A 486 -14.85 4.88 2.68
CA ASP A 486 -13.84 3.82 2.83
C ASP A 486 -13.75 3.29 4.26
N GLN A 487 -13.90 4.17 5.25
CA GLN A 487 -13.53 3.90 6.64
C GLN A 487 -14.71 3.52 7.54
N PHE A 488 -15.95 3.73 7.10
CA PHE A 488 -17.18 3.50 7.89
C PHE A 488 -17.21 4.20 9.27
N ASN A 489 -16.54 5.33 9.40
CA ASN A 489 -16.43 6.03 10.68
C ASN A 489 -17.71 6.76 11.08
N THR A 490 -18.50 7.19 10.10
CA THR A 490 -19.76 7.91 10.29
C THR A 490 -20.74 7.56 9.18
N LEU A 491 -22.02 7.72 9.45
CA LEU A 491 -23.08 7.69 8.45
C LEU A 491 -23.91 8.97 8.58
N ASP A 492 -23.75 9.90 7.63
CA ASP A 492 -24.56 11.09 7.55
C ASP A 492 -26.01 10.69 7.22
N PRO A 493 -27.02 11.19 7.97
CA PRO A 493 -28.43 10.93 7.68
C PRO A 493 -28.83 11.20 6.23
N ALA A 494 -28.22 12.20 5.57
CA ALA A 494 -28.49 12.54 4.18
C ALA A 494 -28.07 11.44 3.20
N PHE A 495 -27.18 10.52 3.59
CA PHE A 495 -26.67 9.44 2.71
C PHE A 495 -27.30 8.08 2.97
N GLN A 496 -28.20 7.95 3.94
CA GLN A 496 -28.83 6.65 4.25
C GLN A 496 -29.61 6.06 3.07
N SER A 497 -30.24 6.92 2.26
CA SER A 497 -31.06 6.50 1.11
C SER A 497 -30.32 6.47 -0.22
N LEU A 498 -29.06 6.89 -0.27
CA LEU A 498 -28.33 6.94 -1.53
C LEU A 498 -27.81 5.55 -1.92
N GLU A 499 -27.91 5.24 -3.22
CA GLU A 499 -27.30 4.04 -3.78
C GLU A 499 -25.78 4.02 -3.52
N PRO A 500 -25.20 2.85 -3.19
CA PRO A 500 -23.76 2.70 -3.13
C PRO A 500 -23.07 3.14 -4.42
N GLU A 501 -21.85 3.62 -4.30
CA GLU A 501 -21.01 3.85 -5.44
C GLU A 501 -20.79 2.56 -6.20
N ALA A 502 -20.79 2.62 -7.53
CA ALA A 502 -20.62 1.46 -8.39
C ALA A 502 -19.46 1.68 -9.36
N PHE A 503 -18.61 0.68 -9.47
CA PHE A 503 -17.50 0.66 -10.41
C PHE A 503 -17.73 -0.41 -11.46
N ARG A 504 -17.35 -0.10 -12.69
CA ARG A 504 -17.30 -1.04 -13.81
C ARG A 504 -15.92 -0.95 -14.44
N ASN A 505 -15.25 -2.09 -14.58
CA ASN A 505 -13.98 -2.21 -15.28
C ASN A 505 -14.17 -3.06 -16.53
N LEU A 506 -13.67 -2.56 -17.65
CA LEU A 506 -13.45 -3.29 -18.91
C LEU A 506 -11.97 -3.24 -19.21
N GLU A 507 -11.39 -4.39 -19.52
CA GLU A 507 -9.97 -4.48 -19.80
C GLU A 507 -9.70 -5.53 -20.88
N VAL A 508 -8.81 -5.21 -21.81
CA VAL A 508 -8.22 -6.15 -22.75
C VAL A 508 -6.71 -6.02 -22.69
N GLY A 509 -6.00 -7.13 -22.81
CA GLY A 509 -4.55 -7.06 -22.71
C GLY A 509 -3.84 -8.29 -23.25
N ALA A 510 -2.52 -8.24 -23.18
CA ALA A 510 -1.61 -9.30 -23.54
C ALA A 510 -0.54 -9.47 -22.47
N LYS A 511 -0.13 -10.71 -22.23
CA LYS A 511 1.01 -11.07 -21.37
C LYS A 511 1.91 -12.01 -22.14
N TRP A 512 3.18 -11.70 -22.16
CA TRP A 512 4.18 -12.44 -22.90
C TRP A 512 5.43 -12.65 -22.05
N ASP A 513 5.76 -13.90 -21.79
CA ASP A 513 7.07 -14.29 -21.26
C ASP A 513 8.05 -14.32 -22.43
N VAL A 514 8.69 -13.16 -22.70
CA VAL A 514 9.67 -12.98 -23.82
C VAL A 514 10.81 -13.97 -23.68
N THR A 515 11.24 -14.22 -22.45
CA THR A 515 12.10 -15.32 -22.03
C THR A 515 11.54 -15.91 -20.72
N PRO A 516 12.02 -17.06 -20.25
CA PRO A 516 11.62 -17.58 -18.93
C PRO A 516 11.88 -16.60 -17.77
N ALA A 517 12.76 -15.62 -17.95
CA ALA A 517 13.15 -14.64 -16.92
C ALA A 517 12.67 -13.21 -17.21
N LEU A 518 12.02 -12.93 -18.36
CA LEU A 518 11.59 -11.58 -18.76
C LEU A 518 10.15 -11.60 -19.24
N SER A 519 9.27 -10.89 -18.55
CA SER A 519 7.84 -10.82 -18.86
C SER A 519 7.42 -9.42 -19.28
N LEU A 520 6.51 -9.35 -20.26
CA LEU A 520 5.90 -8.13 -20.78
C LEU A 520 4.39 -8.22 -20.58
N THR A 521 3.77 -7.13 -20.12
CA THR A 521 2.32 -6.99 -20.01
C THR A 521 1.89 -5.69 -20.67
N ALA A 522 0.84 -5.75 -21.47
CA ALA A 522 0.17 -4.58 -22.05
C ALA A 522 -1.34 -4.68 -21.82
N ALA A 523 -1.98 -3.56 -21.49
CA ALA A 523 -3.43 -3.52 -21.24
C ALA A 523 -4.05 -2.22 -21.74
N LEU A 524 -5.27 -2.30 -22.25
CA LEU A 524 -6.18 -1.19 -22.49
C LEU A 524 -7.34 -1.32 -21.51
N PHE A 525 -7.73 -0.23 -20.86
CA PHE A 525 -8.75 -0.29 -19.83
C PHE A 525 -9.75 0.89 -19.90
N GLU A 526 -10.95 0.63 -19.40
CA GLU A 526 -11.94 1.64 -19.05
C GLU A 526 -12.48 1.36 -17.66
N VAL A 527 -12.38 2.34 -16.76
CA VAL A 527 -13.03 2.33 -15.43
C VAL A 527 -14.11 3.39 -15.44
N THR A 528 -15.35 3.01 -15.13
CA THR A 528 -16.46 3.93 -14.90
C THR A 528 -16.87 3.87 -13.44
N ARG A 529 -17.00 5.02 -12.78
CA ARG A 529 -17.51 5.16 -11.42
C ARG A 529 -18.80 5.97 -11.44
N ARG A 530 -19.82 5.53 -10.71
CA ARG A 530 -21.13 6.17 -10.59
C ARG A 530 -21.47 6.39 -9.12
N ASN A 531 -22.39 7.30 -8.85
CA ASN A 531 -22.84 7.67 -7.51
C ASN A 531 -21.68 8.13 -6.61
N THR A 532 -20.70 8.84 -7.18
CA THR A 532 -19.46 9.22 -6.51
C THR A 532 -19.66 10.42 -5.61
N ARG A 533 -19.13 10.33 -4.40
CA ARG A 533 -18.94 11.43 -3.45
C ARG A 533 -17.48 11.89 -3.51
N VAL A 534 -17.27 13.19 -3.63
CA VAL A 534 -15.93 13.81 -3.63
C VAL A 534 -15.92 14.92 -2.58
N ALA A 535 -14.78 15.11 -1.90
CA ALA A 535 -14.62 16.23 -0.98
C ALA A 535 -14.91 17.56 -1.68
N ASP A 536 -15.69 18.42 -1.06
CA ASP A 536 -15.97 19.76 -1.58
C ASP A 536 -14.72 20.63 -1.45
N PRO A 537 -14.09 21.07 -2.54
CA PRO A 537 -12.89 21.87 -2.47
C PRO A 537 -13.10 23.27 -1.89
N ALA A 538 -14.33 23.78 -1.95
CA ALA A 538 -14.69 25.09 -1.41
C ALA A 538 -15.04 25.05 0.09
N ASN A 539 -15.52 23.89 0.57
CA ASN A 539 -15.96 23.71 1.96
C ASN A 539 -15.31 22.45 2.57
N PRO A 540 -14.13 22.57 3.20
CA PRO A 540 -13.46 21.44 3.83
C PRO A 540 -14.36 20.72 4.83
N GLY A 541 -14.44 19.38 4.70
CA GLY A 541 -15.30 18.52 5.54
C GLY A 541 -16.67 18.22 4.92
N PHE A 542 -17.05 18.87 3.82
CA PHE A 542 -18.25 18.56 3.05
C PHE A 542 -17.92 17.71 1.81
N PHE A 543 -18.96 17.13 1.22
CA PHE A 543 -18.83 16.29 0.04
C PHE A 543 -19.81 16.73 -1.04
N VAL A 544 -19.40 16.56 -2.29
CA VAL A 544 -20.24 16.75 -3.46
C VAL A 544 -20.43 15.43 -4.21
N LEU A 545 -21.58 15.22 -4.80
CA LEU A 545 -21.82 14.10 -5.70
C LEU A 545 -21.38 14.51 -7.10
N THR A 546 -20.39 13.81 -7.65
CA THR A 546 -19.94 14.04 -9.03
C THR A 546 -20.76 13.24 -10.05
N GLY A 547 -21.72 12.44 -9.58
CA GLY A 547 -22.59 11.60 -10.39
C GLY A 547 -21.84 10.46 -11.05
N SER A 548 -21.18 10.69 -12.19
CA SER A 548 -20.37 9.68 -12.84
C SER A 548 -19.04 10.24 -13.36
N SER A 549 -18.03 9.40 -13.32
CA SER A 549 -16.72 9.66 -13.91
C SER A 549 -16.24 8.46 -14.72
N ARG A 550 -15.32 8.71 -15.63
CA ARG A 550 -14.71 7.67 -16.48
C ARG A 550 -13.24 7.92 -16.63
N VAL A 551 -12.46 6.85 -16.51
CA VAL A 551 -11.01 6.80 -16.82
C VAL A 551 -10.79 5.78 -17.92
N ARG A 552 -10.04 6.15 -18.95
CA ARG A 552 -9.57 5.28 -20.02
C ARG A 552 -8.06 5.39 -20.12
N GLY A 553 -7.41 4.28 -20.46
CA GLY A 553 -5.97 4.31 -20.59
C GLY A 553 -5.37 3.07 -21.23
N ALA A 554 -4.06 3.18 -21.42
CA ALA A 554 -3.19 2.12 -21.86
C ALA A 554 -2.05 1.98 -20.84
N GLU A 555 -1.70 0.74 -20.51
CA GLU A 555 -0.63 0.42 -19.59
C GLU A 555 0.31 -0.57 -20.25
N PHE A 556 1.60 -0.41 -19.97
CA PHE A 556 2.66 -1.29 -20.41
C PHE A 556 3.61 -1.54 -19.24
N SER A 557 4.05 -2.77 -19.02
CA SER A 557 5.09 -3.10 -18.07
C SER A 557 5.99 -4.21 -18.58
N LEU A 558 7.28 -4.10 -18.30
CA LEU A 558 8.33 -5.05 -18.61
C LEU A 558 9.11 -5.29 -17.33
N ALA A 559 9.26 -6.54 -16.91
CA ALA A 559 10.00 -6.87 -15.70
C ALA A 559 10.71 -8.23 -15.84
N GLY A 560 11.95 -8.29 -15.39
CA GLY A 560 12.74 -9.51 -15.42
C GLY A 560 14.23 -9.29 -15.66
N ARG A 561 14.89 -10.35 -16.09
CA ARG A 561 16.32 -10.37 -16.46
C ARG A 561 16.46 -10.39 -17.96
N ILE A 562 17.22 -9.43 -18.51
CA ILE A 562 17.62 -9.39 -19.93
C ILE A 562 18.78 -10.35 -20.14
N THR A 563 19.75 -10.34 -19.21
CA THR A 563 20.83 -11.31 -19.07
C THR A 563 20.95 -11.72 -17.60
N PRO A 564 21.74 -12.75 -17.23
CA PRO A 564 21.97 -13.08 -15.82
C PRO A 564 22.47 -11.91 -14.97
N GLN A 565 23.21 -10.97 -15.56
CA GLN A 565 23.78 -9.79 -14.90
C GLN A 565 22.89 -8.55 -15.00
N TRP A 566 21.88 -8.53 -15.89
CA TRP A 566 21.12 -7.33 -16.19
C TRP A 566 19.63 -7.52 -15.89
N GLN A 567 19.15 -6.82 -14.87
CA GLN A 567 17.76 -6.79 -14.46
C GLN A 567 17.10 -5.46 -14.90
N LEU A 568 15.83 -5.53 -15.29
CA LEU A 568 15.03 -4.38 -15.68
C LEU A 568 13.60 -4.54 -15.16
N SER A 569 13.07 -3.48 -14.54
CA SER A 569 11.64 -3.29 -14.29
C SER A 569 11.26 -1.92 -14.84
N ALA A 570 10.36 -1.88 -15.82
CA ALA A 570 9.92 -0.65 -16.46
C ALA A 570 8.41 -0.66 -16.69
N GLY A 571 7.80 0.52 -16.61
CA GLY A 571 6.39 0.67 -16.87
C GLY A 571 6.02 2.03 -17.42
N TYR A 572 4.95 2.07 -18.19
CA TYR A 572 4.37 3.28 -18.74
C TYR A 572 2.84 3.20 -18.69
N THR A 573 2.22 4.32 -18.34
CA THR A 573 0.77 4.47 -18.38
C THR A 573 0.41 5.78 -19.09
N TYR A 574 -0.51 5.68 -20.03
CA TYR A 574 -1.28 6.79 -20.58
C TYR A 574 -2.71 6.67 -20.08
N GLN A 575 -3.26 7.74 -19.48
CA GLN A 575 -4.62 7.71 -18.95
C GLN A 575 -5.30 9.07 -19.01
N GLN A 576 -6.60 9.04 -19.24
CA GLN A 576 -7.46 10.23 -19.22
C GLN A 576 -8.69 9.97 -18.37
N GLY A 577 -8.99 10.90 -17.47
CA GLY A 577 -10.14 10.81 -16.57
C GLY A 577 -10.96 12.10 -16.58
N GLU A 578 -12.28 11.97 -16.65
CA GLU A 578 -13.20 13.09 -16.72
C GLU A 578 -14.53 12.81 -16.02
N ILE A 579 -15.17 13.87 -15.56
CA ILE A 579 -16.56 13.85 -15.06
C ILE A 579 -17.49 13.71 -16.26
N ARG A 580 -18.45 12.78 -16.17
CA ARG A 580 -19.42 12.45 -17.24
C ARG A 580 -20.82 12.94 -16.97
N SER A 581 -21.18 13.21 -15.72
CA SER A 581 -22.44 13.85 -15.35
C SER A 581 -22.19 15.00 -14.40
N ALA A 582 -22.84 16.13 -14.65
CA ALA A 582 -22.59 17.36 -13.92
C ALA A 582 -23.18 17.35 -12.51
N THR A 583 -22.44 17.99 -11.60
CA THR A 583 -22.96 18.58 -10.36
C THR A 583 -22.56 20.07 -10.34
N SER A 584 -23.07 20.83 -9.38
CA SER A 584 -22.69 22.25 -9.24
C SER A 584 -21.18 22.46 -9.02
N ALA A 585 -20.51 21.51 -8.37
CA ALA A 585 -19.08 21.60 -8.05
C ALA A 585 -18.18 20.93 -9.10
N ALA A 586 -18.71 20.04 -9.95
CA ALA A 586 -17.93 19.26 -10.91
C ALA A 586 -18.68 19.13 -12.25
N PRO A 587 -18.56 20.12 -13.17
CA PRO A 587 -19.22 20.08 -14.47
C PRO A 587 -18.67 18.96 -15.36
N VAL A 588 -19.47 18.56 -16.37
CA VAL A 588 -19.05 17.59 -17.40
C VAL A 588 -17.77 18.03 -18.08
N GLY A 589 -16.88 17.08 -18.35
CA GLY A 589 -15.58 17.32 -19.00
C GLY A 589 -14.47 17.78 -18.04
N ARG A 590 -14.79 18.07 -16.76
CA ARG A 590 -13.75 18.38 -15.78
C ARG A 590 -12.83 17.19 -15.57
N LYS A 591 -11.52 17.43 -15.54
CA LYS A 591 -10.50 16.39 -15.36
C LYS A 591 -10.52 15.87 -13.92
N LEU A 592 -10.31 14.59 -13.77
CA LEU A 592 -10.10 13.99 -12.44
C LEU A 592 -8.77 14.47 -11.84
N ASP A 593 -8.78 14.61 -10.54
CA ASP A 593 -7.58 14.99 -9.76
C ASP A 593 -6.66 13.78 -9.53
N LYS A 594 -5.41 14.07 -9.18
CA LYS A 594 -4.37 13.07 -8.86
C LYS A 594 -4.20 12.02 -9.97
N LEU A 595 -4.45 12.42 -11.20
CA LEU A 595 -4.41 11.57 -12.38
C LEU A 595 -3.48 12.18 -13.44
N PRO A 596 -2.17 11.91 -13.39
CA PRO A 596 -1.26 12.34 -14.43
C PRO A 596 -1.58 11.63 -15.73
N GLN A 597 -1.62 12.36 -16.86
CA GLN A 597 -1.94 11.80 -18.16
C GLN A 597 -0.88 10.80 -18.65
N HIS A 598 0.38 11.08 -18.37
CA HIS A 598 1.53 10.24 -18.67
C HIS A 598 2.30 9.95 -17.39
N GLN A 599 2.61 8.69 -17.16
CA GLN A 599 3.45 8.24 -16.07
C GLN A 599 4.37 7.14 -16.58
N ALA A 600 5.65 7.28 -16.31
CA ALA A 600 6.66 6.28 -16.65
C ALA A 600 7.56 6.02 -15.45
N SER A 601 7.98 4.79 -15.27
CA SER A 601 8.99 4.42 -14.28
C SER A 601 9.86 3.31 -14.84
N ALA A 602 11.14 3.34 -14.49
CA ALA A 602 12.06 2.28 -14.79
C ALA A 602 13.07 2.14 -13.66
N TRP A 603 13.44 0.91 -13.36
CA TRP A 603 14.57 0.58 -12.51
C TRP A 603 15.39 -0.50 -13.19
N THR A 604 16.69 -0.29 -13.31
CA THR A 604 17.60 -1.27 -13.86
C THR A 604 18.79 -1.49 -12.93
N ARG A 605 19.25 -2.73 -12.82
CA ARG A 605 20.46 -3.12 -12.12
C ARG A 605 21.34 -3.92 -13.07
N TYR A 606 22.63 -3.56 -13.12
CA TYR A 606 23.65 -4.26 -13.87
C TYR A 606 24.80 -4.67 -12.95
N ASP A 607 25.04 -5.96 -12.82
CA ASP A 607 26.14 -6.53 -12.05
C ASP A 607 27.39 -6.60 -12.92
N LEU A 608 28.30 -5.63 -12.75
CA LEU A 608 29.57 -5.50 -13.50
C LEU A 608 30.53 -6.66 -13.17
N THR A 609 30.51 -7.11 -11.92
CA THR A 609 31.23 -8.27 -11.41
C THR A 609 30.33 -8.99 -10.39
N PRO A 610 30.69 -10.21 -9.95
CA PRO A 610 29.96 -10.88 -8.85
C PRO A 610 29.91 -10.08 -7.55
N HIS A 611 30.84 -9.13 -7.36
CA HIS A 611 30.97 -8.34 -6.14
C HIS A 611 30.49 -6.88 -6.29
N PHE A 612 30.31 -6.39 -7.51
CA PHE A 612 29.97 -4.99 -7.74
C PHE A 612 28.91 -4.80 -8.81
N GLY A 613 27.82 -4.12 -8.47
CA GLY A 613 26.72 -3.77 -9.35
C GLY A 613 26.34 -2.31 -9.27
N LEU A 614 25.68 -1.80 -10.28
CA LEU A 614 25.11 -0.47 -10.36
C LEU A 614 23.60 -0.54 -10.65
N GLY A 615 22.86 0.41 -10.07
CA GLY A 615 21.42 0.61 -10.29
C GLY A 615 21.14 2.01 -10.82
N LEU A 616 20.14 2.12 -11.69
CA LEU A 616 19.61 3.39 -12.19
C LEU A 616 18.08 3.34 -12.19
N GLY A 617 17.46 4.37 -11.62
CA GLY A 617 16.03 4.58 -11.57
C GLY A 617 15.60 5.84 -12.31
N VAL A 618 14.44 5.80 -12.98
CA VAL A 618 13.80 6.98 -13.58
C VAL A 618 12.32 6.95 -13.22
N ILE A 619 11.80 8.08 -12.75
CA ILE A 619 10.37 8.28 -12.52
C ILE A 619 9.95 9.56 -13.24
N HIS A 620 9.02 9.43 -14.18
CA HIS A 620 8.38 10.57 -14.86
C HIS A 620 6.90 10.60 -14.57
N GLN A 621 6.40 11.78 -14.22
CA GLN A 621 4.99 12.04 -14.01
C GLN A 621 4.61 13.35 -14.68
N ALA A 622 3.61 13.31 -15.57
CA ALA A 622 3.04 14.51 -16.17
C ALA A 622 2.30 15.35 -15.11
N ALA A 623 2.05 16.61 -15.41
CA ALA A 623 1.29 17.49 -14.53
C ALA A 623 -0.11 16.95 -14.24
N GLN A 624 -0.61 17.21 -13.04
CA GLN A 624 -1.93 16.78 -12.55
C GLN A 624 -2.59 17.86 -11.72
N PHE A 625 -3.89 17.74 -11.46
CA PHE A 625 -4.60 18.63 -10.56
C PHE A 625 -4.59 18.09 -9.12
N ALA A 626 -4.49 18.99 -8.15
CA ALA A 626 -4.48 18.65 -6.72
C ALA A 626 -5.86 18.14 -6.25
N THR A 627 -6.93 18.77 -6.73
CA THR A 627 -8.32 18.43 -6.40
C THR A 627 -9.22 18.48 -7.63
N ILE A 628 -10.46 18.02 -7.47
CA ILE A 628 -11.50 18.06 -8.52
C ILE A 628 -11.89 19.50 -8.91
N SER A 629 -11.53 20.52 -8.15
CA SER A 629 -11.73 21.92 -8.52
C SER A 629 -10.99 22.29 -9.81
N ASN A 630 -9.87 21.60 -10.09
CA ASN A 630 -8.86 21.94 -11.09
C ASN A 630 -8.24 23.34 -10.90
N ALA A 631 -8.34 23.90 -9.71
CA ALA A 631 -7.82 25.23 -9.40
C ALA A 631 -6.30 25.24 -9.20
N VAL A 632 -5.73 24.14 -8.63
CA VAL A 632 -4.32 24.01 -8.36
C VAL A 632 -3.72 22.88 -9.18
N ARG A 633 -2.66 23.20 -9.93
CA ARG A 633 -1.93 22.28 -10.78
C ARG A 633 -0.57 21.94 -10.15
N LEU A 634 -0.29 20.67 -9.96
CA LEU A 634 1.04 20.18 -9.64
C LEU A 634 1.83 20.04 -10.94
N PRO A 635 2.99 20.69 -11.08
CA PRO A 635 3.83 20.57 -12.28
C PRO A 635 4.29 19.12 -12.50
N GLY A 636 4.49 18.73 -13.75
CA GLY A 636 5.12 17.45 -14.07
C GLY A 636 6.60 17.46 -13.71
N PHE A 637 7.18 16.27 -13.51
CA PHE A 637 8.59 16.12 -13.15
C PHE A 637 9.19 14.86 -13.74
N THR A 638 10.52 14.85 -13.81
CA THR A 638 11.33 13.65 -14.02
C THR A 638 12.39 13.60 -12.93
N ARG A 639 12.43 12.48 -12.21
CA ARG A 639 13.40 12.19 -11.14
C ARG A 639 14.29 11.05 -11.60
N ILE A 640 15.59 11.17 -11.33
CA ILE A 640 16.59 10.14 -11.59
C ILE A 640 17.13 9.67 -10.23
N ASP A 641 17.17 8.35 -10.03
CA ASP A 641 17.71 7.68 -8.87
C ASP A 641 18.89 6.81 -9.28
N ALA A 642 19.84 6.54 -8.40
CA ALA A 642 20.97 5.69 -8.64
C ALA A 642 21.24 4.75 -7.45
N ALA A 643 21.91 3.63 -7.69
CA ALA A 643 22.39 2.77 -6.62
C ALA A 643 23.74 2.14 -6.97
N ALA A 644 24.51 1.78 -5.94
CA ALA A 644 25.70 0.97 -6.04
C ALA A 644 25.63 -0.17 -5.02
N TYR A 645 25.99 -1.37 -5.45
CA TYR A 645 25.95 -2.59 -4.67
C TYR A 645 27.34 -3.16 -4.54
N LEU A 646 27.79 -3.48 -3.34
CA LEU A 646 29.08 -4.07 -3.06
C LEU A 646 28.88 -5.28 -2.15
N THR A 647 29.22 -6.47 -2.66
CA THR A 647 29.28 -7.72 -1.90
C THR A 647 30.71 -7.91 -1.44
N LEU A 648 30.97 -7.75 -0.14
CA LEU A 648 32.30 -7.90 0.44
C LEU A 648 32.69 -9.37 0.57
N ASN A 649 31.72 -10.20 0.96
CA ASN A 649 31.81 -11.66 1.03
C ASN A 649 30.37 -12.22 1.07
N ASP A 650 30.23 -13.54 1.23
CA ASP A 650 28.94 -14.23 1.22
C ASP A 650 27.99 -13.75 2.33
N ALA A 651 28.55 -13.28 3.44
CA ALA A 651 27.79 -12.83 4.59
C ALA A 651 27.50 -11.32 4.58
N VAL A 652 28.36 -10.48 3.99
CA VAL A 652 28.33 -9.02 4.17
C VAL A 652 28.20 -8.30 2.83
N SER A 653 27.21 -7.42 2.74
CA SER A 653 27.03 -6.52 1.60
C SER A 653 26.76 -5.08 2.04
N LEU A 654 27.17 -4.15 1.20
CA LEU A 654 26.91 -2.71 1.32
C LEU A 654 26.11 -2.23 0.11
N GLN A 655 25.21 -1.30 0.35
CA GLN A 655 24.38 -0.70 -0.69
C GLN A 655 24.30 0.80 -0.47
N LEU A 656 24.58 1.58 -1.50
CA LEU A 656 24.37 3.02 -1.55
C LEU A 656 23.21 3.30 -2.49
N ASN A 657 22.14 3.91 -2.01
CA ASN A 657 21.04 4.43 -2.82
C ASN A 657 21.12 5.96 -2.84
N VAL A 658 21.00 6.56 -4.01
CA VAL A 658 20.92 8.00 -4.22
C VAL A 658 19.57 8.30 -4.85
N GLU A 659 18.72 9.02 -4.14
CA GLU A 659 17.39 9.44 -4.59
C GLU A 659 17.47 10.86 -5.13
N ASN A 660 16.82 11.12 -6.28
CA ASN A 660 16.78 12.43 -6.93
C ASN A 660 18.17 12.97 -7.27
N LEU A 661 18.96 12.20 -8.03
CA LEU A 661 20.35 12.50 -8.37
C LEU A 661 20.53 13.88 -9.05
N THR A 662 19.52 14.36 -9.74
CA THR A 662 19.53 15.66 -10.46
C THR A 662 19.01 16.81 -9.61
N ASP A 663 18.68 16.57 -8.33
CA ASP A 663 18.10 17.55 -7.39
C ASP A 663 16.91 18.32 -7.98
N THR A 664 16.03 17.62 -8.69
CA THR A 664 14.84 18.19 -9.30
C THR A 664 13.85 18.61 -8.23
N ASN A 665 13.37 19.85 -8.24
CA ASN A 665 12.26 20.29 -7.42
C ASN A 665 10.94 19.76 -7.97
N TYR A 666 10.16 19.03 -7.16
CA TYR A 666 8.92 18.44 -7.61
C TYR A 666 7.88 18.32 -6.49
N TYR A 667 6.62 18.15 -6.88
CA TYR A 667 5.48 17.96 -6.00
C TYR A 667 4.69 16.74 -6.49
N ALA A 668 4.96 15.58 -5.89
CA ALA A 668 4.41 14.30 -6.37
C ALA A 668 2.93 14.14 -6.05
N SER A 669 2.45 14.74 -4.95
CA SER A 669 1.09 14.57 -4.46
C SER A 669 0.59 15.77 -3.68
N ALA A 670 -0.75 15.79 -3.46
CA ALA A 670 -1.42 16.74 -2.59
C ALA A 670 -2.58 16.05 -1.86
N HIS A 671 -2.87 16.47 -0.63
CA HIS A 671 -4.12 16.08 0.02
C HIS A 671 -5.28 16.95 -0.51
N ASN A 672 -5.07 18.26 -0.56
CA ASN A 672 -5.99 19.26 -1.14
C ASN A 672 -5.18 20.40 -1.77
N ASP A 673 -5.86 21.47 -2.21
CA ASP A 673 -5.26 22.61 -2.90
C ASP A 673 -4.20 23.37 -2.07
N ASN A 674 -4.17 23.20 -0.74
CA ASN A 674 -3.25 23.91 0.17
C ASN A 674 -2.43 22.96 1.06
N ASN A 675 -2.46 21.67 0.81
CA ASN A 675 -1.63 20.69 1.50
C ASN A 675 -0.92 19.85 0.45
N ILE A 676 0.18 20.39 -0.05
CA ILE A 676 0.95 19.85 -1.19
C ILE A 676 2.31 19.37 -0.67
N GLN A 677 2.67 18.12 -0.96
CA GLN A 677 3.90 17.52 -0.49
C GLN A 677 5.08 17.85 -1.41
N PRO A 678 6.08 18.62 -0.96
CA PRO A 678 7.36 18.76 -1.66
C PRO A 678 8.06 17.41 -1.74
N GLY A 679 8.67 17.12 -2.90
CA GLY A 679 9.51 15.94 -3.08
C GLY A 679 10.80 16.01 -2.28
N LYS A 680 11.43 14.88 -2.03
CA LYS A 680 12.79 14.84 -1.44
C LYS A 680 13.78 15.47 -2.42
N PRO A 681 14.68 16.37 -1.96
CA PRO A 681 15.83 16.80 -2.77
C PRO A 681 16.82 15.65 -2.93
N LEU A 682 17.98 15.94 -3.54
CA LEU A 682 19.08 14.96 -3.59
C LEU A 682 19.36 14.40 -2.20
N SER A 683 19.27 13.11 -2.07
CA SER A 683 19.54 12.39 -0.82
C SER A 683 20.26 11.07 -1.07
N ALA A 684 21.05 10.63 -0.12
CA ALA A 684 21.78 9.39 -0.19
C ALA A 684 21.52 8.55 1.08
N ARG A 685 21.43 7.22 0.92
CA ARG A 685 21.32 6.25 2.00
C ARG A 685 22.34 5.14 1.84
N LEU A 686 23.11 4.89 2.88
CA LEU A 686 24.02 3.75 2.97
C LEU A 686 23.37 2.68 3.85
N THR A 687 23.31 1.46 3.34
CA THR A 687 22.77 0.28 4.04
C THR A 687 23.83 -0.81 4.07
N ALA A 688 24.08 -1.40 5.25
CA ALA A 688 24.88 -2.59 5.43
C ALA A 688 23.95 -3.78 5.76
N ARG A 689 24.21 -4.93 5.15
CA ARG A 689 23.46 -6.17 5.41
C ARG A 689 24.42 -7.29 5.78
N VAL A 690 24.03 -8.10 6.77
CA VAL A 690 24.77 -9.29 7.22
C VAL A 690 23.79 -10.46 7.22
N LYS A 691 24.22 -11.60 6.67
CA LYS A 691 23.45 -12.86 6.62
C LYS A 691 24.24 -14.00 7.26
N PHE A 692 23.51 -14.92 7.90
CA PHE A 692 24.06 -16.10 8.56
C PHE A 692 23.30 -17.36 8.17
#